data_ac86fb914a236b476446a132963e4728
#
_entry.id   ac86fb914a236b476446a132963e4728
#
_cell.length_a   1.000
_cell.length_b   1.000
_cell.length_c   1.000
_cell.angle_alpha   90.00
_cell.angle_beta   90.00
_cell.angle_gamma   90.00
#
_symmetry.space_group_name_H-M   'P 1'
#
loop_
_entity.id
_entity.type
_entity.pdbx_description
1 polymer ?
#
loop_
_entity_poly.entity_id
_entity_poly.type
_entity_poly.pdbx_seq_one_letter_code
_entity_poly.pdbx_strand_id
1 'polypeptide(L)'
;YEAAADRNAAERTKEDEQQDQSQFGSGEVRRSAGRDAVGAESPSCSAAGEVRDHKHRGCGHSNNDRDEYAEKNPQSDQHTRKATRVPRLLPFHVHCYGQIPPMSFEQAAIPSPPPPGYHVESFTDDERAVLSRFFTNVDGPVFGIVNLPEVVKGALFARYSRSPLSVRRLFLDEFVAEPDLGVNAIATTLDDEDSPVGLARAQGLYERVFTQYGDDSVAQLGGAHIACEQASNILTKALEWGRLASYLEQSTRYIFYDRRLGARYRYHIPRELSGTPLEDEYRETMDAVFETYSAMIGRAVPFYESLFPKQESDSAFVWRSTIRAKACDDLRGMLPAATTSNVGIFASGQAYEMLLLRMRANPLREIRDYADMMLTELRIMIPSFLTRVDLPDRGGAWSEYLASVSADLDARAADIVRPLEDRPEVTLVDWDPEGETKVAAAALYAASDLPDDELLAYVRTLPAEDRSALIRAAAGTRGNRRHKPGRAMERTSYRFDVLSDYGAFRDLQRHRMLTIEWQRLSTQHGYVTPDAIADIGATAAWDEVMERTATLANRIERFHGSVAAQYAVPFAYRIRYYIDMNAREAFHLLELRSQPSGHPGYRKIAQDMHRLIRDEAGHRTIAHAMQFVDHNTYDLARLEEERRLAARRAARGITDE
;
A
#
# COMPACT_ATOMS: atom_id res chain seq x y z
N TYR A 1 16.57 -4.25 2.80
CA TYR A 1 17.69 -3.48 2.24
C TYR A 1 17.40 -1.98 2.30
N GLU A 2 16.20 -1.55 1.98
CA GLU A 2 15.79 -0.15 2.22
C GLU A 2 15.83 0.17 3.72
N ALA A 3 15.41 -0.75 4.59
CA ALA A 3 15.46 -0.57 6.04
C ALA A 3 16.89 -0.61 6.62
N ALA A 4 17.83 -1.31 5.98
CA ALA A 4 19.25 -1.33 6.38
C ALA A 4 20.01 -0.11 5.86
N ALA A 5 19.73 0.33 4.64
CA ALA A 5 20.24 1.61 4.12
C ALA A 5 19.71 2.79 4.95
N ASP A 6 18.47 2.68 5.40
CA ASP A 6 17.82 3.68 6.22
C ASP A 6 18.31 3.72 7.69
N ARG A 7 18.71 2.60 8.28
CA ARG A 7 19.38 2.60 9.61
C ARG A 7 20.76 3.25 9.54
N ASN A 8 21.53 2.93 8.50
CA ASN A 8 22.85 3.53 8.31
C ASN A 8 22.80 5.05 8.03
N ALA A 9 21.71 5.54 7.42
CA ALA A 9 21.51 6.98 7.24
C ALA A 9 21.10 7.70 8.54
N ALA A 10 20.32 7.04 9.41
CA ALA A 10 19.93 7.59 10.72
C ALA A 10 21.10 7.65 11.71
N GLU A 11 21.99 6.67 11.65
CA GLU A 11 23.24 6.71 12.44
C GLU A 11 24.20 7.79 11.95
N ARG A 12 24.29 8.02 10.65
CA ARG A 12 25.11 9.12 10.08
C ARG A 12 24.62 10.51 10.49
N THR A 13 23.30 10.71 10.59
CA THR A 13 22.75 12.00 11.02
C THR A 13 23.10 12.29 12.49
N LYS A 14 23.16 11.25 13.34
CA LYS A 14 23.60 11.41 14.74
C LYS A 14 25.08 11.70 14.88
N GLU A 15 25.92 11.12 14.02
CA GLU A 15 27.37 11.38 14.03
C GLU A 15 27.69 12.78 13.49
N ASP A 16 26.98 13.27 12.49
CA ASP A 16 27.13 14.63 11.95
C ASP A 16 26.65 15.70 12.96
N GLU A 17 25.57 15.43 13.71
CA GLU A 17 25.13 16.32 14.79
C GLU A 17 26.12 16.36 15.97
N GLN A 18 26.81 15.27 16.30
CA GLN A 18 27.83 15.24 17.35
C GLN A 18 29.12 15.93 16.91
N GLN A 19 29.47 15.92 15.62
CA GLN A 19 30.64 16.63 15.11
C GLN A 19 30.43 18.15 15.03
N ASP A 20 29.22 18.61 14.73
CA ASP A 20 28.91 20.05 14.70
C ASP A 20 28.92 20.66 16.11
N GLN A 21 28.50 19.89 17.13
CA GLN A 21 28.58 20.33 18.54
C GLN A 21 30.02 20.38 19.09
N SER A 22 30.96 19.66 18.52
CA SER A 22 32.37 19.66 18.96
C SER A 22 33.24 20.76 18.35
N GLN A 23 32.76 21.46 17.31
CA GLN A 23 33.49 22.57 16.67
C GLN A 23 33.12 23.96 17.22
N PHE A 24 32.11 24.08 18.07
CA PHE A 24 31.70 25.37 18.68
C PHE A 24 32.10 25.55 20.15
N GLY A 25 33.05 24.77 20.67
CA GLY A 25 33.49 24.81 22.07
C GLY A 25 34.93 25.18 22.31
N SER A 26 35.45 26.29 21.78
CA SER A 26 36.62 26.95 22.32
C SER A 26 36.81 28.38 21.79
N GLY A 27 36.22 29.33 22.46
CA GLY A 27 36.45 30.75 22.26
C GLY A 27 36.23 31.50 23.58
N GLU A 28 37.27 31.58 24.39
CA GLU A 28 37.34 32.45 25.54
C GLU A 28 37.13 33.91 25.14
N VAL A 29 36.15 34.58 25.72
CA VAL A 29 36.11 36.06 25.78
C VAL A 29 36.02 36.51 27.24
N ARG A 30 37.04 37.24 27.60
CA ARG A 30 37.26 37.89 28.90
C ARG A 30 36.16 38.86 29.30
N ARG A 31 35.86 38.80 30.58
CA ARG A 31 35.02 39.78 31.30
C ARG A 31 35.65 41.16 31.28
N SER A 32 34.83 42.22 31.06
CA SER A 32 35.05 43.51 31.67
C SER A 32 33.73 44.00 32.23
N ALA A 33 33.81 44.38 33.51
CA ALA A 33 32.72 44.92 34.32
C ALA A 33 32.49 46.40 34.01
N GLY A 34 31.25 46.83 34.06
CA GLY A 34 30.87 48.23 34.09
C GLY A 34 29.44 48.33 34.69
N ARG A 35 29.40 48.85 35.90
CA ARG A 35 28.17 49.26 36.64
C ARG A 35 27.54 50.48 35.94
N ASP A 36 26.20 50.57 35.94
CA ASP A 36 25.53 51.59 36.77
C ASP A 36 23.99 51.48 36.59
N ALA A 37 23.35 51.80 37.70
CA ALA A 37 21.99 51.68 38.09
C ALA A 37 21.13 52.90 37.65
N VAL A 38 19.85 52.77 37.96
CA VAL A 38 18.71 53.72 38.15
C VAL A 38 17.56 53.31 37.21
N GLY A 39 16.40 52.86 37.59
CA GLY A 39 15.58 53.19 38.76
C GLY A 39 14.18 53.54 38.28
N ALA A 40 13.18 53.04 38.99
CA ALA A 40 11.78 53.55 39.11
C ALA A 40 10.80 53.20 37.98
N GLU A 41 9.74 52.60 38.22
CA GLU A 41 8.57 52.60 39.05
C GLU A 41 7.34 52.20 38.21
N SER A 42 6.59 51.27 38.75
CA SER A 42 5.18 51.01 38.37
C SER A 42 4.29 52.10 38.99
N PRO A 43 3.08 52.31 38.52
CA PRO A 43 1.98 52.07 39.44
C PRO A 43 0.79 51.29 38.90
N SER A 44 0.25 50.53 39.83
CA SER A 44 -1.09 49.95 39.87
C SER A 44 -2.18 51.02 40.05
N CYS A 45 -3.38 50.79 39.52
CA CYS A 45 -4.65 51.09 40.18
C CYS A 45 -5.82 50.44 39.42
N SER A 46 -6.46 49.61 39.99
CA SER A 46 -7.78 49.21 40.45
C SER A 46 -8.93 50.22 40.29
N ALA A 47 -10.11 49.65 40.06
CA ALA A 47 -11.49 49.84 40.52
C ALA A 47 -12.47 50.04 39.35
N ALA A 48 -13.40 49.13 39.14
CA ALA A 48 -14.68 48.92 39.84
C ALA A 48 -15.83 49.81 39.35
N GLY A 49 -16.96 49.18 39.04
CA GLY A 49 -18.31 49.77 38.95
C GLY A 49 -18.90 49.67 37.54
N GLU A 50 -20.00 49.21 37.31
CA GLU A 50 -21.25 48.81 37.91
C GLU A 50 -22.20 48.35 36.80
N VAL A 51 -22.90 47.36 37.10
CA VAL A 51 -24.17 46.79 36.63
C VAL A 51 -25.18 47.82 36.11
N ARG A 52 -25.84 47.57 35.00
CA ARG A 52 -27.29 47.81 34.85
C ARG A 52 -27.92 46.86 33.82
N ASP A 53 -28.82 46.06 34.38
CA ASP A 53 -29.94 45.36 33.76
C ASP A 53 -30.86 46.34 32.97
N HIS A 54 -31.36 45.86 31.82
CA HIS A 54 -32.75 46.13 31.48
C HIS A 54 -33.34 45.00 30.63
N LYS A 55 -34.36 44.42 31.25
CA LYS A 55 -35.32 43.44 30.73
C LYS A 55 -36.32 44.08 29.73
N HIS A 56 -36.80 43.20 28.89
CA HIS A 56 -38.19 42.94 28.52
C HIS A 56 -38.72 43.31 27.13
N ARG A 57 -39.42 42.28 26.61
CA ARG A 57 -40.64 42.25 25.79
C ARG A 57 -40.37 42.35 24.27
N GLY A 58 -40.87 41.47 23.43
CA GLY A 58 -41.96 40.50 23.51
C GLY A 58 -42.89 40.71 22.31
N CYS A 59 -43.34 39.62 21.68
CA CYS A 59 -44.46 39.52 20.70
C CYS A 59 -44.13 40.04 19.27
N GLY A 60 -44.46 39.38 18.21
CA GLY A 60 -45.35 38.29 17.89
C GLY A 60 -45.92 38.50 16.50
N HIS A 61 -46.18 37.43 15.78
CA HIS A 61 -47.13 37.27 14.66
C HIS A 61 -46.88 38.13 13.39
N SER A 62 -47.14 37.68 12.19
CA SER A 62 -47.81 36.56 11.54
C SER A 62 -47.81 36.79 10.02
N ASN A 63 -47.84 35.67 9.30
CA ASN A 63 -48.59 35.40 8.06
C ASN A 63 -48.41 36.23 6.77
N ASN A 64 -48.25 35.41 5.73
CA ASN A 64 -48.97 35.42 4.43
C ASN A 64 -48.71 36.55 3.43
N ASP A 65 -48.36 36.11 2.24
CA ASP A 65 -49.15 36.06 0.99
C ASP A 65 -48.24 35.56 -0.15
N ARG A 66 -48.54 34.52 -0.83
CA ARG A 66 -49.38 34.22 -1.99
C ARG A 66 -49.46 35.31 -3.03
N ASP A 67 -48.98 34.97 -4.24
CA ASP A 67 -49.75 35.03 -5.51
C ASP A 67 -48.80 34.68 -6.66
N GLU A 68 -49.03 33.58 -7.35
CA GLU A 68 -49.83 33.38 -8.56
C GLU A 68 -49.23 33.99 -9.84
N TYR A 69 -48.83 33.14 -10.77
CA TYR A 69 -49.27 33.25 -12.17
C TYR A 69 -49.37 31.86 -12.82
N ALA A 70 -50.66 31.59 -13.16
CA ALA A 70 -51.09 30.45 -13.92
C ALA A 70 -51.07 30.77 -15.43
N GLU A 71 -51.06 29.76 -16.18
CA GLU A 71 -51.86 29.26 -17.29
C GLU A 71 -51.20 29.21 -18.66
N LYS A 72 -51.17 27.99 -19.25
CA LYS A 72 -52.00 27.54 -20.38
C LYS A 72 -51.63 26.14 -20.86
N ASN A 73 -52.58 25.25 -20.70
CA ASN A 73 -52.78 24.01 -21.48
C ASN A 73 -53.68 24.32 -22.69
N PRO A 74 -53.72 23.56 -23.81
CA PRO A 74 -54.65 22.46 -23.82
C PRO A 74 -54.34 21.21 -24.71
N GLN A 75 -55.00 20.09 -24.30
CA GLN A 75 -55.59 19.00 -25.09
C GLN A 75 -54.68 18.04 -25.86
N SER A 76 -54.87 16.77 -25.97
CA SER A 76 -55.80 15.72 -25.50
C SER A 76 -55.26 14.39 -26.03
N ASP A 77 -55.35 13.30 -25.31
CA ASP A 77 -56.06 12.12 -25.75
C ASP A 77 -55.97 10.95 -24.75
N GLN A 78 -57.10 10.31 -24.63
CA GLN A 78 -57.43 9.22 -23.75
C GLN A 78 -56.75 7.91 -24.17
N HIS A 79 -56.14 7.17 -23.24
CA HIS A 79 -56.26 5.71 -23.22
C HIS A 79 -56.18 5.18 -21.79
N THR A 80 -57.26 4.62 -21.39
CA THR A 80 -57.54 3.82 -20.20
C THR A 80 -56.52 2.71 -19.98
N ARG A 81 -55.90 2.64 -18.80
CA ARG A 81 -55.43 1.39 -18.19
C ARG A 81 -55.52 1.42 -16.66
N LYS A 82 -56.24 0.45 -16.19
CA LYS A 82 -56.50 -0.10 -14.86
C LYS A 82 -55.56 0.32 -13.73
N ALA A 83 -56.17 0.86 -12.69
CA ALA A 83 -55.59 1.05 -11.37
C ALA A 83 -55.26 -0.31 -10.71
N THR A 84 -53.99 -0.50 -10.34
CA THR A 84 -53.56 -1.55 -9.40
C THR A 84 -53.32 -0.91 -8.04
N ARG A 85 -54.04 -1.43 -7.04
CA ARG A 85 -54.03 -0.96 -5.65
C ARG A 85 -52.63 -1.02 -5.04
N VAL A 86 -52.17 0.10 -4.45
CA VAL A 86 -51.07 0.17 -3.53
C VAL A 86 -51.52 -0.41 -2.19
N PRO A 87 -50.78 -1.34 -1.57
CA PRO A 87 -51.12 -1.83 -0.23
C PRO A 87 -50.75 -0.76 0.84
N ARG A 88 -51.70 -0.56 1.76
CA ARG A 88 -51.52 0.27 2.96
C ARG A 88 -50.35 -0.25 3.81
N LEU A 89 -49.43 0.63 4.19
CA LEU A 89 -48.48 0.41 5.23
C LEU A 89 -49.17 0.13 6.57
N LEU A 90 -48.90 -1.04 7.13
CA LEU A 90 -49.28 -1.41 8.51
C LEU A 90 -48.29 -0.75 9.50
N PRO A 91 -48.73 -0.44 10.71
CA PRO A 91 -47.90 0.25 11.70
C PRO A 91 -46.75 -0.64 12.19
N PHE A 92 -45.58 -0.03 12.30
CA PHE A 92 -44.37 -0.65 12.89
C PHE A 92 -44.67 -1.07 14.33
N HIS A 93 -44.69 -2.37 14.58
CA HIS A 93 -44.56 -2.92 15.93
C HIS A 93 -43.12 -2.87 16.34
N VAL A 94 -42.84 -2.11 17.39
CA VAL A 94 -41.57 -2.18 18.14
C VAL A 94 -41.53 -3.57 18.75
N HIS A 95 -40.76 -4.48 18.15
CA HIS A 95 -40.42 -5.76 18.78
C HIS A 95 -39.36 -5.48 19.82
N CYS A 96 -39.68 -5.75 21.08
CA CYS A 96 -38.73 -5.89 22.16
C CYS A 96 -37.68 -6.92 21.74
N TYR A 97 -36.42 -6.52 21.75
CA TYR A 97 -35.30 -7.41 21.54
C TYR A 97 -35.32 -8.52 22.62
N GLY A 98 -35.75 -9.71 22.23
CA GLY A 98 -35.57 -10.92 23.00
C GLY A 98 -34.08 -11.15 23.21
N GLN A 99 -33.71 -11.61 24.39
CA GLN A 99 -32.37 -12.01 24.77
C GLN A 99 -31.82 -12.98 23.70
N ILE A 100 -30.74 -12.57 23.03
CA ILE A 100 -29.99 -13.46 22.14
C ILE A 100 -29.35 -14.51 23.07
N PRO A 101 -29.62 -15.81 22.87
CA PRO A 101 -28.96 -16.85 23.66
C PRO A 101 -27.45 -16.76 23.42
N PRO A 102 -26.61 -17.09 24.42
CA PRO A 102 -25.18 -17.13 24.24
C PRO A 102 -24.87 -18.10 23.08
N MET A 103 -24.28 -17.60 22.01
CA MET A 103 -23.83 -18.43 20.90
C MET A 103 -22.77 -19.40 21.40
N SER A 104 -23.08 -20.67 21.38
CA SER A 104 -22.08 -21.71 21.60
C SER A 104 -21.07 -21.63 20.47
N PHE A 105 -19.79 -21.60 20.79
CA PHE A 105 -18.65 -21.55 19.87
C PHE A 105 -18.52 -22.78 18.93
N GLU A 106 -19.56 -23.60 18.77
CA GLU A 106 -19.54 -24.83 17.97
C GLU A 106 -19.92 -24.67 16.49
N GLN A 107 -20.16 -23.46 16.00
CA GLN A 107 -20.23 -23.20 14.54
C GLN A 107 -19.02 -22.40 14.09
N ALA A 108 -17.82 -22.96 14.28
CA ALA A 108 -16.67 -22.55 13.51
C ALA A 108 -16.99 -22.77 12.01
N ALA A 109 -16.94 -21.71 11.21
CA ALA A 109 -17.03 -21.84 9.77
C ALA A 109 -16.06 -22.95 9.32
N ILE A 110 -16.54 -23.87 8.48
CA ILE A 110 -15.67 -24.92 7.92
C ILE A 110 -14.54 -24.17 7.20
N PRO A 111 -13.27 -24.34 7.60
CA PRO A 111 -12.18 -23.60 6.99
C PRO A 111 -12.18 -23.83 5.49
N SER A 112 -12.10 -22.77 4.71
CA SER A 112 -11.94 -22.92 3.24
C SER A 112 -10.71 -23.77 2.95
N PRO A 113 -10.81 -24.79 2.08
CA PRO A 113 -9.66 -25.60 1.76
C PRO A 113 -8.59 -24.73 1.09
N PRO A 114 -7.30 -25.02 1.30
CA PRO A 114 -6.23 -24.27 0.65
C PRO A 114 -6.39 -24.30 -0.87
N PRO A 115 -5.83 -23.31 -1.58
CA PRO A 115 -5.94 -23.23 -3.04
C PRO A 115 -5.38 -24.51 -3.71
N PRO A 116 -5.90 -24.86 -4.90
CA PRO A 116 -5.38 -25.98 -5.64
C PRO A 116 -3.86 -25.87 -5.80
N GLY A 117 -3.17 -26.92 -5.35
CA GLY A 117 -1.71 -27.02 -5.43
C GLY A 117 -0.94 -26.18 -4.43
N TYR A 118 -1.57 -25.67 -3.37
CA TYR A 118 -0.83 -25.19 -2.22
C TYR A 118 0.11 -26.27 -1.71
N HIS A 119 1.39 -25.92 -1.54
CA HIS A 119 2.38 -26.83 -0.98
C HIS A 119 2.36 -26.70 0.54
N VAL A 120 1.91 -27.75 1.22
CA VAL A 120 2.00 -27.83 2.67
C VAL A 120 3.44 -28.16 3.05
N GLU A 121 4.07 -27.29 3.81
CA GLU A 121 5.42 -27.52 4.32
C GLU A 121 5.41 -28.57 5.43
N SER A 122 6.41 -29.46 5.43
CA SER A 122 6.53 -30.50 6.43
C SER A 122 7.34 -30.03 7.63
N PHE A 123 6.80 -30.23 8.82
CA PHE A 123 7.43 -29.96 10.12
C PHE A 123 7.43 -31.23 10.97
N THR A 124 8.47 -31.39 11.78
CA THR A 124 8.52 -32.46 12.80
C THR A 124 7.50 -32.17 13.92
N ASP A 125 7.21 -33.16 14.75
CA ASP A 125 6.28 -33.00 15.85
C ASP A 125 6.77 -31.94 16.87
N ASP A 126 8.09 -31.87 17.13
CA ASP A 126 8.70 -30.86 17.99
C ASP A 126 8.58 -29.46 17.36
N GLU A 127 8.87 -29.32 16.08
CA GLU A 127 8.70 -28.06 15.36
C GLU A 127 7.24 -27.59 15.37
N ARG A 128 6.28 -28.51 15.18
CA ARG A 128 4.85 -28.23 15.26
C ARG A 128 4.43 -27.75 16.66
N ALA A 129 4.95 -28.39 17.70
CA ALA A 129 4.69 -27.99 19.06
C ALA A 129 5.17 -26.56 19.35
N VAL A 130 6.35 -26.18 18.84
CA VAL A 130 6.85 -24.81 18.92
C VAL A 130 6.00 -23.84 18.09
N LEU A 131 5.76 -24.16 16.80
CA LEU A 131 5.01 -23.27 15.90
C LEU A 131 3.59 -23.01 16.40
N SER A 132 2.89 -24.00 16.98
CA SER A 132 1.51 -23.86 17.46
C SER A 132 1.36 -22.84 18.60
N ARG A 133 2.44 -22.46 19.27
CA ARG A 133 2.45 -21.40 20.30
C ARG A 133 2.46 -19.99 19.70
N PHE A 134 2.97 -19.85 18.49
CA PHE A 134 3.23 -18.55 17.85
C PHE A 134 2.45 -18.32 16.57
N PHE A 135 1.86 -19.36 15.99
CA PHE A 135 1.09 -19.30 14.75
C PHE A 135 -0.27 -19.97 14.93
N THR A 136 -1.33 -19.30 14.48
CA THR A 136 -2.71 -19.81 14.60
C THR A 136 -2.98 -21.04 13.73
N ASN A 137 -2.18 -21.23 12.69
CA ASN A 137 -2.29 -22.36 11.76
C ASN A 137 -0.88 -22.75 11.26
N VAL A 138 -0.55 -24.03 11.32
CA VAL A 138 0.75 -24.58 10.91
C VAL A 138 0.74 -25.12 9.48
N ASP A 139 -0.42 -25.51 8.96
CA ASP A 139 -0.54 -26.22 7.67
C ASP A 139 -1.12 -25.36 6.54
N GLY A 140 -1.90 -24.34 6.84
CA GLY A 140 -2.58 -23.52 5.84
C GLY A 140 -1.73 -22.37 5.29
N PRO A 141 -2.17 -21.76 4.16
CA PRO A 141 -1.49 -20.62 3.55
C PRO A 141 -1.73 -19.30 4.28
N VAL A 142 -2.73 -19.26 5.16
CA VAL A 142 -3.09 -18.07 5.96
C VAL A 142 -2.97 -18.43 7.43
N PHE A 143 -2.27 -17.59 8.19
CA PHE A 143 -2.11 -17.75 9.63
C PHE A 143 -1.75 -16.43 10.29
N GLY A 144 -2.18 -16.26 11.53
CA GLY A 144 -1.82 -15.15 12.40
C GLY A 144 -0.52 -15.43 13.15
N ILE A 145 0.16 -14.37 13.57
CA ILE A 145 1.33 -14.41 14.43
C ILE A 145 0.93 -13.86 15.79
N VAL A 146 0.99 -14.70 16.80
CA VAL A 146 0.61 -14.44 18.19
C VAL A 146 1.79 -14.61 19.14
N ASN A 147 1.68 -14.13 20.36
CA ASN A 147 2.64 -14.38 21.46
C ASN A 147 4.09 -13.96 21.18
N LEU A 148 4.34 -13.08 20.21
CA LEU A 148 5.64 -12.50 19.93
C LEU A 148 5.62 -10.99 20.17
N PRO A 149 6.70 -10.39 20.70
CA PRO A 149 6.88 -8.95 20.74
C PRO A 149 6.80 -8.32 19.35
N GLU A 150 6.24 -7.12 19.23
CA GLU A 150 6.06 -6.43 17.94
C GLU A 150 7.38 -6.25 17.16
N VAL A 151 8.49 -6.02 17.87
CA VAL A 151 9.80 -5.89 17.26
C VAL A 151 10.27 -7.20 16.60
N VAL A 152 9.94 -8.35 17.20
CA VAL A 152 10.26 -9.68 16.65
C VAL A 152 9.39 -9.96 15.43
N LYS A 153 8.08 -9.65 15.48
CA LYS A 153 7.18 -9.77 14.32
C LYS A 153 7.66 -8.90 13.15
N GLY A 154 8.06 -7.66 13.44
CA GLY A 154 8.62 -6.76 12.43
C GLY A 154 9.91 -7.28 11.80
N ALA A 155 10.85 -7.80 12.62
CA ALA A 155 12.11 -8.38 12.15
C ALA A 155 11.85 -9.66 11.31
N LEU A 156 10.94 -10.52 11.74
CA LEU A 156 10.55 -11.73 11.03
C LEU A 156 9.98 -11.40 9.64
N PHE A 157 9.06 -10.45 9.54
CA PHE A 157 8.51 -10.01 8.26
C PHE A 157 9.56 -9.32 7.37
N ALA A 158 10.46 -8.53 7.94
CA ALA A 158 11.55 -7.93 7.18
C ALA A 158 12.46 -8.99 6.56
N ARG A 159 12.74 -10.06 7.29
CA ARG A 159 13.53 -11.19 6.81
C ARG A 159 12.78 -12.03 5.77
N TYR A 160 11.49 -12.27 6.02
CA TYR A 160 10.57 -12.99 5.15
C TYR A 160 10.45 -12.38 3.75
N SER A 161 10.41 -11.06 3.63
CA SER A 161 10.33 -10.38 2.32
C SER A 161 11.52 -10.64 1.39
N ARG A 162 12.62 -11.18 1.91
CA ARG A 162 13.90 -11.39 1.21
C ARG A 162 14.36 -12.84 1.21
N SER A 163 13.55 -13.73 1.74
CA SER A 163 13.80 -15.16 1.78
C SER A 163 12.79 -15.92 0.93
N PRO A 164 13.19 -17.01 0.26
CA PRO A 164 12.25 -17.90 -0.41
C PRO A 164 11.52 -18.84 0.55
N LEU A 165 11.91 -18.88 1.82
CA LEU A 165 11.33 -19.72 2.86
C LEU A 165 9.98 -19.20 3.33
N SER A 166 9.17 -20.07 3.93
CA SER A 166 7.97 -19.66 4.66
C SER A 166 8.34 -18.85 5.92
N VAL A 167 7.40 -18.06 6.42
CA VAL A 167 7.58 -17.36 7.71
C VAL A 167 7.83 -18.35 8.84
N ARG A 168 7.12 -19.49 8.83
CA ARG A 168 7.24 -20.54 9.85
C ARG A 168 8.62 -21.19 9.84
N ARG A 169 9.18 -21.50 8.67
CA ARG A 169 10.53 -22.04 8.54
C ARG A 169 11.59 -21.02 8.96
N LEU A 170 11.47 -19.77 8.53
CA LEU A 170 12.36 -18.70 8.97
C LEU A 170 12.34 -18.49 10.48
N PHE A 171 11.16 -18.57 11.09
CA PHE A 171 11.01 -18.45 12.53
C PHE A 171 11.78 -19.55 13.27
N LEU A 172 11.65 -20.81 12.82
CA LEU A 172 12.39 -21.92 13.42
C LEU A 172 13.90 -21.79 13.21
N ASP A 173 14.33 -21.52 11.97
CA ASP A 173 15.73 -21.56 11.57
C ASP A 173 16.55 -20.38 12.10
N GLU A 174 15.95 -19.18 12.17
CA GLU A 174 16.68 -17.95 12.47
C GLU A 174 16.30 -17.31 13.83
N PHE A 175 15.11 -17.59 14.37
CA PHE A 175 14.63 -16.94 15.60
C PHE A 175 14.56 -17.90 16.79
N VAL A 176 14.14 -19.14 16.60
CA VAL A 176 14.12 -20.15 17.66
C VAL A 176 15.51 -20.72 17.90
N ALA A 177 16.31 -20.88 16.84
CA ALA A 177 17.66 -21.39 16.91
C ALA A 177 18.66 -20.40 17.57
N GLU A 178 18.34 -19.08 17.61
CA GLU A 178 19.20 -18.05 18.21
C GLU A 178 18.93 -17.90 19.71
N PRO A 179 19.87 -18.32 20.59
CA PRO A 179 19.69 -18.26 22.05
C PRO A 179 19.51 -16.83 22.59
N ASP A 180 20.11 -15.84 21.93
CA ASP A 180 20.13 -14.45 22.40
C ASP A 180 18.79 -13.72 22.20
N LEU A 181 17.90 -14.23 21.34
CA LEU A 181 16.58 -13.63 21.11
C LEU A 181 15.56 -14.00 22.17
N GLY A 182 15.86 -14.94 23.07
CA GLY A 182 15.01 -15.29 24.20
C GLY A 182 13.62 -15.84 23.82
N VAL A 183 13.40 -16.22 22.57
CA VAL A 183 12.10 -16.72 22.07
C VAL A 183 11.64 -17.96 22.84
N ASN A 184 12.58 -18.85 23.21
CA ASN A 184 12.33 -20.01 24.05
C ASN A 184 11.92 -19.63 25.50
N ALA A 185 12.44 -18.52 26.03
CA ALA A 185 12.02 -18.02 27.35
C ALA A 185 10.61 -17.42 27.32
N ILE A 186 10.22 -16.78 26.22
CA ILE A 186 8.85 -16.29 26.00
C ILE A 186 7.88 -17.48 25.94
N ALA A 187 8.27 -18.57 25.27
CA ALA A 187 7.47 -19.78 25.18
C ALA A 187 7.20 -20.42 26.55
N THR A 188 8.16 -20.37 27.48
CA THR A 188 8.02 -20.94 28.83
C THR A 188 7.17 -20.09 29.77
N THR A 189 7.10 -18.77 29.58
CA THR A 189 6.26 -17.86 30.38
C THR A 189 4.78 -17.90 30.00
N LEU A 190 4.43 -18.50 28.85
CA LEU A 190 3.04 -18.63 28.37
C LEU A 190 2.33 -19.87 28.95
N ASP A 191 3.04 -20.75 29.64
CA ASP A 191 2.47 -21.94 30.31
C ASP A 191 1.81 -21.60 31.65
N ASP A 192 1.87 -20.34 32.16
CA ASP A 192 1.19 -19.89 33.38
C ASP A 192 -0.29 -19.59 33.08
N GLU A 193 -1.17 -20.24 33.86
CA GLU A 193 -2.64 -20.33 33.71
C GLU A 193 -3.42 -18.99 33.80
N ASP A 194 -2.81 -17.83 33.91
CA ASP A 194 -3.49 -16.53 34.15
C ASP A 194 -3.96 -15.79 32.88
N SER A 195 -3.63 -16.26 31.68
CA SER A 195 -3.92 -15.54 30.40
C SER A 195 -5.37 -15.64 29.91
N PRO A 196 -6.12 -16.75 30.01
CA PRO A 196 -7.48 -16.86 29.44
C PRO A 196 -8.54 -15.99 30.10
N VAL A 197 -8.42 -15.75 31.42
CA VAL A 197 -9.44 -15.03 32.21
C VAL A 197 -9.46 -13.53 31.89
N GLY A 198 -8.30 -12.94 31.58
CA GLY A 198 -8.19 -11.54 31.15
C GLY A 198 -8.82 -11.30 29.78
N LEU A 199 -8.63 -12.23 28.85
CA LEU A 199 -9.15 -12.13 27.49
C LEU A 199 -10.67 -12.22 27.43
N ALA A 200 -11.30 -13.16 28.15
CA ALA A 200 -12.76 -13.31 28.21
C ALA A 200 -13.45 -12.10 28.85
N ARG A 201 -12.83 -11.50 29.90
CA ARG A 201 -13.34 -10.27 30.53
C ARG A 201 -13.19 -9.05 29.59
N ALA A 202 -12.08 -8.93 28.88
CA ALA A 202 -11.86 -7.88 27.89
C ALA A 202 -12.86 -8.02 26.73
N GLN A 203 -13.11 -9.24 26.23
CA GLN A 203 -14.11 -9.52 25.20
C GLN A 203 -15.53 -9.12 25.67
N GLY A 204 -15.94 -9.51 26.89
CA GLY A 204 -17.25 -9.13 27.43
C GLY A 204 -17.40 -7.62 27.70
N LEU A 205 -16.31 -6.90 27.97
CA LEU A 205 -16.31 -5.43 28.03
C LEU A 205 -16.43 -4.83 26.63
N TYR A 206 -15.68 -5.35 25.67
CA TYR A 206 -15.71 -4.93 24.26
C TYR A 206 -17.10 -5.12 23.64
N GLU A 207 -17.73 -6.28 23.83
CA GLU A 207 -19.09 -6.54 23.34
C GLU A 207 -20.10 -5.55 23.90
N ARG A 208 -20.00 -5.20 25.19
CA ARG A 208 -20.87 -4.18 25.80
C ARG A 208 -20.65 -2.79 25.23
N VAL A 209 -19.40 -2.39 25.07
CA VAL A 209 -19.04 -1.07 24.52
C VAL A 209 -19.44 -0.99 23.04
N PHE A 210 -19.21 -2.04 22.26
CA PHE A 210 -19.58 -2.12 20.84
C PHE A 210 -21.09 -2.09 20.62
N THR A 211 -21.85 -2.78 21.49
CA THR A 211 -23.32 -2.85 21.40
C THR A 211 -24.00 -1.58 21.91
N GLN A 212 -23.42 -0.90 22.93
CA GLN A 212 -24.01 0.29 23.52
C GLN A 212 -23.68 1.59 22.78
N TYR A 213 -22.51 1.70 22.18
CA TYR A 213 -22.05 2.96 21.58
C TYR A 213 -21.99 2.92 20.05
N GLY A 214 -22.04 1.74 19.43
CA GLY A 214 -22.04 1.56 17.96
C GLY A 214 -20.82 2.19 17.26
N ASP A 215 -19.74 2.41 18.01
CA ASP A 215 -18.62 3.21 17.55
C ASP A 215 -17.56 2.34 16.88
N ASP A 216 -17.50 2.42 15.53
CA ASP A 216 -16.47 1.79 14.71
C ASP A 216 -15.04 2.23 15.08
N SER A 217 -14.90 3.35 15.82
CA SER A 217 -13.58 3.87 16.22
C SER A 217 -12.88 2.96 17.23
N VAL A 218 -13.61 2.19 18.01
CA VAL A 218 -13.01 1.20 18.95
C VAL A 218 -12.29 0.10 18.18
N ALA A 219 -12.81 -0.31 17.02
CA ALA A 219 -12.19 -1.32 16.16
C ALA A 219 -10.85 -0.87 15.53
N GLN A 220 -10.52 0.42 15.63
CA GLN A 220 -9.23 0.96 15.19
C GLN A 220 -8.10 0.74 16.22
N LEU A 221 -8.45 0.48 17.48
CA LEU A 221 -7.47 0.35 18.56
C LEU A 221 -6.87 -1.06 18.67
N GLY A 222 -7.58 -2.08 18.18
CA GLY A 222 -7.07 -3.46 18.12
C GLY A 222 -6.47 -3.76 16.74
N GLY A 223 -5.33 -4.45 16.71
CA GLY A 223 -4.67 -4.85 15.47
C GLY A 223 -4.14 -6.26 15.52
N ALA A 224 -3.85 -6.83 14.36
CA ALA A 224 -3.30 -8.16 14.22
C ALA A 224 -2.26 -8.21 13.10
N HIS A 225 -1.30 -9.16 13.23
CA HIS A 225 -0.36 -9.52 12.18
C HIS A 225 -0.81 -10.83 11.54
N ILE A 226 -0.96 -10.85 10.22
CA ILE A 226 -1.31 -12.04 9.45
C ILE A 226 -0.35 -12.21 8.27
N ALA A 227 -0.07 -13.45 7.90
CA ALA A 227 0.67 -13.79 6.70
C ALA A 227 -0.25 -14.51 5.70
N CYS A 228 -0.14 -14.13 4.43
CA CYS A 228 -0.76 -14.80 3.31
C CYS A 228 0.36 -15.35 2.41
N GLU A 229 0.51 -16.66 2.36
CA GLU A 229 1.56 -17.33 1.60
C GLU A 229 1.02 -17.90 0.29
N GLN A 230 1.90 -17.99 -0.71
CA GLN A 230 1.59 -18.50 -2.05
C GLN A 230 0.42 -17.77 -2.73
N ALA A 231 0.24 -16.49 -2.40
CA ALA A 231 -0.74 -15.62 -3.03
C ALA A 231 -0.28 -15.23 -4.43
N SER A 232 -1.14 -15.33 -5.44
CA SER A 232 -0.81 -14.85 -6.78
C SER A 232 -0.51 -13.34 -6.79
N ASN A 233 0.21 -12.86 -7.79
CA ASN A 233 0.42 -11.42 -7.95
C ASN A 233 -0.85 -10.64 -8.30
N ILE A 234 -1.94 -11.30 -8.63
CA ILE A 234 -3.28 -10.69 -8.71
C ILE A 234 -3.85 -10.51 -7.30
N LEU A 235 -3.79 -11.57 -6.47
CA LEU A 235 -4.26 -11.52 -5.09
C LEU A 235 -3.46 -10.52 -4.26
N THR A 236 -2.12 -10.45 -4.42
CA THR A 236 -1.31 -9.50 -3.63
C THR A 236 -1.78 -8.05 -3.83
N LYS A 237 -2.27 -7.69 -5.02
CA LYS A 237 -2.76 -6.33 -5.28
C LYS A 237 -4.10 -6.06 -4.60
N ALA A 238 -4.96 -7.05 -4.46
CA ALA A 238 -6.18 -6.94 -3.66
C ALA A 238 -5.86 -6.81 -2.17
N LEU A 239 -4.89 -7.58 -1.66
CA LEU A 239 -4.43 -7.50 -0.26
C LEU A 239 -3.84 -6.12 0.08
N GLU A 240 -3.01 -5.55 -0.82
CA GLU A 240 -2.24 -4.33 -0.59
C GLU A 240 -2.97 -3.03 -0.94
N TRP A 241 -4.24 -3.07 -1.29
CA TRP A 241 -5.01 -1.90 -1.69
C TRP A 241 -5.45 -1.00 -0.53
N GLY A 242 -5.53 -1.54 0.70
CA GLY A 242 -5.98 -0.79 1.88
C GLY A 242 -5.00 0.31 2.29
N ARG A 243 -5.53 1.51 2.63
CA ARG A 243 -4.71 2.66 3.08
C ARG A 243 -4.25 2.53 4.54
N LEU A 244 -5.08 1.93 5.40
CA LEU A 244 -4.88 1.86 6.85
C LEU A 244 -4.25 0.53 7.28
N ALA A 245 -3.29 0.04 6.50
CA ALA A 245 -2.55 -1.17 6.83
C ALA A 245 -1.07 -1.02 6.47
N SER A 246 -0.25 -1.93 6.94
CA SER A 246 1.15 -2.07 6.58
C SER A 246 1.37 -3.42 5.90
N TYR A 247 2.11 -3.41 4.82
CA TYR A 247 2.33 -4.59 3.99
C TYR A 247 3.81 -4.83 3.73
N LEU A 248 4.20 -6.09 3.69
CA LEU A 248 5.51 -6.52 3.29
C LEU A 248 5.40 -7.71 2.34
N GLU A 249 5.58 -7.46 1.05
CA GLU A 249 5.50 -8.45 -0.01
C GLU A 249 6.88 -9.05 -0.33
N GLN A 250 6.94 -10.35 -0.56
CA GLN A 250 8.13 -11.03 -1.08
C GLN A 250 8.51 -10.45 -2.45
N SER A 251 9.79 -10.09 -2.61
CA SER A 251 10.23 -9.33 -3.77
C SER A 251 10.70 -10.20 -4.92
N THR A 252 10.08 -10.04 -6.10
CA THR A 252 10.54 -10.63 -7.36
C THR A 252 11.83 -10.01 -7.93
N ARG A 253 12.37 -8.98 -7.28
CA ARG A 253 13.63 -8.31 -7.63
C ARG A 253 14.86 -8.92 -6.94
N TYR A 254 14.65 -9.82 -5.95
CA TYR A 254 15.73 -10.38 -5.13
C TYR A 254 15.69 -11.90 -5.07
N ILE A 255 14.57 -12.51 -5.46
CA ILE A 255 14.35 -13.94 -5.37
C ILE A 255 14.21 -14.51 -6.77
N PHE A 256 15.00 -15.53 -7.06
CA PHE A 256 14.84 -16.32 -8.26
C PHE A 256 13.65 -17.27 -8.12
N TYR A 257 12.87 -17.35 -9.17
CA TYR A 257 11.75 -18.28 -9.29
C TYR A 257 12.14 -19.52 -10.12
N ASP A 258 13.40 -19.89 -10.04
CA ASP A 258 14.07 -20.96 -10.80
C ASP A 258 13.93 -22.35 -10.18
N ARG A 259 13.28 -22.46 -9.02
CA ARG A 259 13.12 -23.72 -8.29
C ARG A 259 11.66 -24.05 -8.09
N ARG A 260 11.37 -25.36 -8.16
CA ARG A 260 10.06 -25.91 -7.81
C ARG A 260 9.84 -25.83 -6.30
N LEU A 261 8.61 -25.58 -5.90
CA LEU A 261 8.13 -25.73 -4.53
C LEU A 261 7.31 -27.03 -4.49
N GLY A 262 7.88 -28.07 -3.89
CA GLY A 262 7.33 -29.42 -4.05
C GLY A 262 7.42 -29.93 -5.49
N ALA A 263 6.31 -30.38 -6.04
CA ALA A 263 6.28 -30.99 -7.38
C ALA A 263 6.28 -29.98 -8.55
N ARG A 264 6.05 -28.68 -8.32
CA ARG A 264 5.82 -27.71 -9.39
C ARG A 264 6.45 -26.33 -9.10
N TYR A 265 6.48 -25.48 -10.13
CA TYR A 265 6.89 -24.09 -10.00
C TYR A 265 5.87 -23.27 -9.21
N ARG A 266 6.29 -22.09 -8.76
CA ARG A 266 5.52 -21.22 -7.86
C ARG A 266 4.53 -20.36 -8.65
N TYR A 267 3.42 -20.96 -9.10
CA TYR A 267 2.30 -20.26 -9.72
C TYR A 267 0.95 -20.79 -9.22
N HIS A 268 -0.02 -19.92 -9.18
CA HIS A 268 -1.41 -20.22 -8.83
C HIS A 268 -2.12 -20.92 -10.00
N ILE A 269 -2.98 -21.89 -9.69
CA ILE A 269 -3.88 -22.52 -10.66
C ILE A 269 -5.29 -22.03 -10.40
N PRO A 270 -5.88 -21.25 -11.31
CA PRO A 270 -7.22 -20.72 -11.13
C PRO A 270 -8.27 -21.83 -11.04
N ARG A 271 -9.09 -21.81 -10.01
CA ARG A 271 -10.21 -22.77 -9.88
C ARG A 271 -11.23 -22.62 -11.00
N GLU A 272 -11.28 -21.47 -11.63
CA GLU A 272 -12.12 -21.16 -12.80
C GLU A 272 -11.80 -22.09 -13.98
N LEU A 273 -10.59 -22.65 -14.04
CA LEU A 273 -10.17 -23.58 -15.10
C LEU A 273 -10.35 -25.05 -14.71
N SER A 274 -10.69 -25.36 -13.45
CA SER A 274 -10.70 -26.73 -12.94
C SER A 274 -11.65 -27.64 -13.72
N GLY A 275 -11.12 -28.79 -14.14
CA GLY A 275 -11.87 -29.81 -14.89
C GLY A 275 -12.14 -29.44 -16.35
N THR A 276 -11.54 -28.39 -16.87
CA THR A 276 -11.61 -28.01 -18.29
C THR A 276 -10.33 -28.39 -19.04
N PRO A 277 -10.36 -28.55 -20.36
CA PRO A 277 -9.15 -28.78 -21.16
C PRO A 277 -8.12 -27.63 -21.07
N LEU A 278 -8.54 -26.44 -20.66
CA LEU A 278 -7.66 -25.29 -20.47
C LEU A 278 -6.81 -25.41 -19.20
N GLU A 279 -7.18 -26.22 -18.22
CA GLU A 279 -6.37 -26.43 -17.02
C GLU A 279 -5.02 -27.10 -17.36
N ASP A 280 -5.03 -28.14 -18.18
CA ASP A 280 -3.80 -28.85 -18.58
C ASP A 280 -2.91 -27.95 -19.45
N GLU A 281 -3.50 -27.27 -20.44
CA GLU A 281 -2.78 -26.29 -21.28
C GLU A 281 -2.18 -25.15 -20.45
N TYR A 282 -2.91 -24.66 -19.44
CA TYR A 282 -2.42 -23.66 -18.50
C TYR A 282 -1.19 -24.17 -17.75
N ARG A 283 -1.25 -25.38 -17.19
CA ARG A 283 -0.13 -26.00 -16.46
C ARG A 283 1.09 -26.17 -17.35
N GLU A 284 0.93 -26.73 -18.54
CA GLU A 284 2.00 -26.90 -19.52
C GLU A 284 2.64 -25.56 -19.92
N THR A 285 1.82 -24.54 -20.15
CA THR A 285 2.31 -23.20 -20.50
C THR A 285 3.07 -22.57 -19.34
N MET A 286 2.51 -22.61 -18.12
CA MET A 286 3.18 -22.06 -16.94
C MET A 286 4.51 -22.76 -16.66
N ASP A 287 4.55 -24.08 -16.69
CA ASP A 287 5.80 -24.85 -16.49
C ASP A 287 6.85 -24.46 -17.53
N ALA A 288 6.49 -24.36 -18.82
CA ALA A 288 7.41 -23.94 -19.87
C ALA A 288 7.93 -22.50 -19.67
N VAL A 289 7.07 -21.57 -19.22
CA VAL A 289 7.49 -20.18 -18.88
C VAL A 289 8.53 -20.18 -17.78
N PHE A 290 8.30 -20.93 -16.70
CA PHE A 290 9.25 -21.00 -15.58
C PHE A 290 10.54 -21.73 -15.94
N GLU A 291 10.51 -22.74 -16.81
CA GLU A 291 11.69 -23.40 -17.34
C GLU A 291 12.52 -22.45 -18.21
N THR A 292 11.86 -21.69 -19.09
CA THR A 292 12.52 -20.67 -19.91
C THR A 292 13.13 -19.56 -19.02
N TYR A 293 12.38 -19.05 -18.05
CA TYR A 293 12.88 -18.07 -17.08
C TYR A 293 14.13 -18.60 -16.36
N SER A 294 14.09 -19.84 -15.86
CA SER A 294 15.20 -20.47 -15.14
C SER A 294 16.45 -20.60 -16.00
N ALA A 295 16.26 -21.01 -17.27
CA ALA A 295 17.34 -21.09 -18.23
C ALA A 295 17.96 -19.71 -18.52
N MET A 296 17.12 -18.65 -18.64
CA MET A 296 17.60 -17.29 -18.89
C MET A 296 18.30 -16.69 -17.66
N ILE A 297 17.85 -16.95 -16.43
CA ILE A 297 18.59 -16.58 -15.21
C ILE A 297 19.99 -17.23 -15.21
N GLY A 298 20.08 -18.50 -15.61
CA GLY A 298 21.36 -19.23 -15.74
C GLY A 298 22.32 -18.59 -16.75
N ARG A 299 21.82 -17.87 -17.75
CA ARG A 299 22.62 -17.12 -18.74
C ARG A 299 22.94 -15.69 -18.26
N ALA A 300 21.96 -14.99 -17.67
CA ALA A 300 22.08 -13.60 -17.26
C ALA A 300 23.11 -13.41 -16.13
N VAL A 301 23.16 -14.31 -15.15
CA VAL A 301 24.09 -14.17 -14.02
C VAL A 301 25.54 -14.17 -14.49
N PRO A 302 26.05 -15.18 -15.24
CA PRO A 302 27.43 -15.13 -15.77
C PRO A 302 27.70 -13.96 -16.70
N PHE A 303 26.70 -13.54 -17.49
CA PHE A 303 26.83 -12.36 -18.34
C PHE A 303 27.11 -11.09 -17.50
N TYR A 304 26.31 -10.85 -16.45
CA TYR A 304 26.52 -9.70 -15.56
C TYR A 304 27.78 -9.81 -14.70
N GLU A 305 28.19 -11.01 -14.29
CA GLU A 305 29.47 -11.22 -13.62
C GLU A 305 30.66 -10.81 -14.51
N SER A 306 30.57 -11.09 -15.80
CA SER A 306 31.58 -10.67 -16.79
C SER A 306 31.53 -9.16 -17.06
N LEU A 307 30.32 -8.57 -17.17
CA LEU A 307 30.13 -7.15 -17.46
C LEU A 307 30.54 -6.26 -16.28
N PHE A 308 30.30 -6.72 -15.05
CA PHE A 308 30.56 -6.00 -13.81
C PHE A 308 31.48 -6.82 -12.88
N PRO A 309 32.77 -6.99 -13.23
CA PRO A 309 33.69 -7.83 -12.47
C PRO A 309 33.84 -7.32 -11.04
N LYS A 310 33.94 -8.27 -10.09
CA LYS A 310 34.17 -7.99 -8.68
C LYS A 310 35.51 -7.27 -8.49
N GLN A 311 35.50 -6.11 -7.82
CA GLN A 311 36.70 -5.40 -7.40
C GLN A 311 37.23 -5.97 -6.08
N GLU A 312 38.52 -5.73 -5.77
CA GLU A 312 39.11 -6.18 -4.50
C GLU A 312 38.42 -5.59 -3.27
N SER A 313 37.94 -4.34 -3.40
CA SER A 313 37.19 -3.62 -2.36
C SER A 313 35.74 -4.09 -2.19
N ASP A 314 35.20 -4.89 -3.12
CA ASP A 314 33.80 -5.31 -3.06
C ASP A 314 33.62 -6.46 -2.06
N SER A 315 32.65 -6.32 -1.15
CA SER A 315 32.13 -7.46 -0.40
C SER A 315 31.58 -8.51 -1.37
N ALA A 316 32.04 -9.76 -1.24
CA ALA A 316 31.58 -10.86 -2.11
C ALA A 316 30.08 -11.11 -2.00
N PHE A 317 29.47 -10.85 -0.83
CA PHE A 317 28.04 -10.96 -0.61
C PHE A 317 27.28 -9.86 -1.35
N VAL A 318 27.69 -8.59 -1.16
CA VAL A 318 27.04 -7.43 -1.79
C VAL A 318 27.13 -7.53 -3.31
N TRP A 319 28.31 -7.83 -3.86
CA TRP A 319 28.50 -7.97 -5.29
C TRP A 319 27.58 -9.05 -5.88
N ARG A 320 27.61 -10.28 -5.32
CA ARG A 320 26.74 -11.38 -5.79
C ARG A 320 25.25 -11.03 -5.68
N SER A 321 24.83 -10.41 -4.57
CA SER A 321 23.45 -9.98 -4.36
C SER A 321 23.01 -8.95 -5.40
N THR A 322 23.91 -8.02 -5.77
CA THR A 322 23.63 -6.98 -6.77
C THR A 322 23.52 -7.56 -8.18
N ILE A 323 24.43 -8.46 -8.56
CA ILE A 323 24.36 -9.18 -9.85
C ILE A 323 23.05 -9.96 -9.97
N ARG A 324 22.67 -10.69 -8.91
CA ARG A 324 21.41 -11.44 -8.87
C ARG A 324 20.19 -10.52 -9.01
N ALA A 325 20.19 -9.38 -8.33
CA ALA A 325 19.12 -8.40 -8.42
C ALA A 325 19.01 -7.80 -9.83
N LYS A 326 20.13 -7.54 -10.51
CA LYS A 326 20.13 -7.08 -11.91
C LYS A 326 19.51 -8.11 -12.85
N ALA A 327 19.91 -9.39 -12.73
CA ALA A 327 19.32 -10.47 -13.50
C ALA A 327 17.80 -10.63 -13.25
N CYS A 328 17.36 -10.49 -11.99
CA CYS A 328 15.94 -10.47 -11.67
C CYS A 328 15.22 -9.30 -12.32
N ASP A 329 15.78 -8.09 -12.23
CA ASP A 329 15.13 -6.88 -12.76
C ASP A 329 14.86 -7.00 -14.27
N ASP A 330 15.81 -7.52 -15.03
CA ASP A 330 15.67 -7.65 -16.49
C ASP A 330 14.77 -8.83 -16.91
N LEU A 331 14.77 -9.94 -16.17
CA LEU A 331 14.06 -11.16 -16.56
C LEU A 331 12.70 -11.36 -15.89
N ARG A 332 12.40 -10.64 -14.79
CA ARG A 332 11.12 -10.80 -14.08
C ARG A 332 9.89 -10.56 -14.94
N GLY A 333 10.06 -9.82 -16.05
CA GLY A 333 9.02 -9.56 -17.03
C GLY A 333 8.43 -10.82 -17.66
N MET A 334 9.19 -11.93 -17.69
CA MET A 334 8.70 -13.25 -18.16
C MET A 334 7.71 -13.89 -17.19
N LEU A 335 7.77 -13.59 -15.89
CA LEU A 335 6.94 -14.23 -14.88
C LEU A 335 5.47 -13.82 -15.06
N PRO A 336 4.52 -14.79 -15.10
CA PRO A 336 3.10 -14.49 -15.23
C PRO A 336 2.52 -13.93 -13.93
N ALA A 337 1.39 -13.23 -14.03
CA ALA A 337 0.70 -12.68 -12.85
C ALA A 337 0.19 -13.78 -11.88
N ALA A 338 0.11 -15.01 -12.33
CA ALA A 338 -0.09 -16.18 -11.48
C ALA A 338 1.10 -16.51 -10.57
N THR A 339 2.29 -15.97 -10.82
CA THR A 339 3.46 -16.21 -9.95
C THR A 339 3.11 -15.92 -8.51
N THR A 340 3.35 -16.90 -7.62
CA THR A 340 2.98 -16.75 -6.21
C THR A 340 4.02 -15.99 -5.41
N SER A 341 3.54 -15.20 -4.48
CA SER A 341 4.31 -14.37 -3.55
C SER A 341 3.79 -14.59 -2.12
N ASN A 342 4.49 -14.04 -1.15
CA ASN A 342 4.09 -14.09 0.25
C ASN A 342 3.92 -12.66 0.76
N VAL A 343 2.85 -12.40 1.51
CA VAL A 343 2.52 -11.07 2.04
C VAL A 343 2.31 -11.14 3.53
N GLY A 344 3.09 -10.35 4.28
CA GLY A 344 2.84 -10.06 5.69
C GLY A 344 2.03 -8.77 5.81
N ILE A 345 1.00 -8.78 6.65
CA ILE A 345 0.06 -7.67 6.83
C ILE A 345 -0.07 -7.34 8.31
N PHE A 346 -0.02 -6.06 8.65
CA PHE A 346 -0.49 -5.53 9.93
C PHE A 346 -1.59 -4.51 9.69
N ALA A 347 -2.74 -4.69 10.34
CA ALA A 347 -3.84 -3.75 10.24
C ALA A 347 -4.70 -3.76 11.51
N SER A 348 -5.50 -2.70 11.70
CA SER A 348 -6.55 -2.65 12.71
C SER A 348 -7.75 -3.53 12.34
N GLY A 349 -8.58 -3.87 13.31
CA GLY A 349 -9.81 -4.65 13.10
C GLY A 349 -10.73 -4.01 12.05
N GLN A 350 -10.91 -2.69 12.10
CA GLN A 350 -11.70 -1.96 11.09
C GLN A 350 -11.08 -2.06 9.69
N ALA A 351 -9.75 -1.94 9.57
CA ALA A 351 -9.09 -2.05 8.28
C ALA A 351 -9.19 -3.47 7.70
N TYR A 352 -9.11 -4.50 8.55
CA TYR A 352 -9.36 -5.89 8.14
C TYR A 352 -10.81 -6.12 7.72
N GLU A 353 -11.81 -5.59 8.48
CA GLU A 353 -13.21 -5.68 8.07
C GLU A 353 -13.39 -5.14 6.65
N MET A 354 -12.93 -3.93 6.38
CA MET A 354 -13.05 -3.30 5.06
C MET A 354 -12.29 -4.07 3.95
N LEU A 355 -11.15 -4.66 4.27
CA LEU A 355 -10.40 -5.50 3.33
C LEU A 355 -11.18 -6.77 2.99
N LEU A 356 -11.67 -7.48 4.00
CA LEU A 356 -12.40 -8.73 3.84
C LEU A 356 -13.71 -8.55 3.06
N LEU A 357 -14.46 -7.47 3.31
CA LEU A 357 -15.68 -7.16 2.57
C LEU A 357 -15.42 -6.97 1.07
N ARG A 358 -14.36 -6.25 0.71
CA ARG A 358 -13.94 -6.07 -0.69
C ARG A 358 -13.45 -7.37 -1.33
N MET A 359 -12.67 -8.16 -0.59
CA MET A 359 -12.17 -9.45 -1.07
C MET A 359 -13.31 -10.44 -1.30
N ARG A 360 -14.30 -10.50 -0.42
CA ARG A 360 -15.48 -11.37 -0.57
C ARG A 360 -16.38 -10.95 -1.72
N ALA A 361 -16.39 -9.67 -2.10
CA ALA A 361 -17.09 -9.15 -3.28
C ALA A 361 -16.37 -9.42 -4.60
N ASN A 362 -15.11 -9.90 -4.57
CA ASN A 362 -14.26 -10.02 -5.76
C ASN A 362 -14.73 -11.19 -6.66
N PRO A 363 -14.73 -11.04 -8.00
CA PRO A 363 -15.13 -12.10 -8.92
C PRO A 363 -14.16 -13.30 -8.92
N LEU A 364 -12.86 -13.13 -8.56
CA LEU A 364 -11.88 -14.20 -8.52
C LEU A 364 -12.04 -15.09 -7.28
N ARG A 365 -12.09 -16.38 -7.50
CA ARG A 365 -12.26 -17.36 -6.43
C ARG A 365 -11.10 -17.38 -5.44
N GLU A 366 -9.86 -17.25 -5.93
CA GLU A 366 -8.66 -17.16 -5.07
C GLU A 366 -8.81 -16.05 -4.03
N ILE A 367 -9.26 -14.85 -4.44
CA ILE A 367 -9.39 -13.69 -3.55
C ILE A 367 -10.44 -13.94 -2.49
N ARG A 368 -11.58 -14.55 -2.85
CA ARG A 368 -12.62 -14.92 -1.87
C ARG A 368 -12.17 -16.01 -0.92
N ASP A 369 -11.47 -17.04 -1.42
CA ASP A 369 -10.96 -18.13 -0.59
C ASP A 369 -9.97 -17.62 0.46
N TYR A 370 -9.08 -16.70 0.08
CA TYR A 370 -8.16 -16.05 1.03
C TYR A 370 -8.90 -15.15 2.02
N ALA A 371 -9.95 -14.46 1.62
CA ALA A 371 -10.76 -13.66 2.54
C ALA A 371 -11.39 -14.54 3.64
N ASP A 372 -11.92 -15.70 3.28
CA ASP A 372 -12.53 -16.63 4.24
C ASP A 372 -11.48 -17.27 5.17
N MET A 373 -10.31 -17.65 4.64
CA MET A 373 -9.18 -18.10 5.46
C MET A 373 -8.68 -17.02 6.41
N MET A 374 -8.51 -15.78 5.92
CA MET A 374 -8.12 -14.64 6.75
C MET A 374 -9.14 -14.36 7.85
N LEU A 375 -10.45 -14.38 7.54
CA LEU A 375 -11.49 -14.17 8.54
C LEU A 375 -11.43 -15.22 9.66
N THR A 376 -11.19 -16.48 9.29
CA THR A 376 -11.03 -17.58 10.25
C THR A 376 -9.89 -17.31 11.22
N GLU A 377 -8.69 -17.00 10.70
CA GLU A 377 -7.48 -16.79 11.50
C GLU A 377 -7.55 -15.49 12.32
N LEU A 378 -8.08 -14.42 11.73
CA LEU A 378 -8.25 -13.14 12.43
C LEU A 378 -9.25 -13.24 13.57
N ARG A 379 -10.30 -14.08 13.47
CA ARG A 379 -11.25 -14.32 14.58
C ARG A 379 -10.63 -15.03 15.78
N ILE A 380 -9.53 -15.75 15.61
CA ILE A 380 -8.76 -16.30 16.73
C ILE A 380 -8.09 -15.17 17.53
N MET A 381 -7.60 -14.14 16.84
CA MET A 381 -6.80 -13.06 17.46
C MET A 381 -7.63 -11.86 17.91
N ILE A 382 -8.61 -11.45 17.09
CA ILE A 382 -9.40 -10.22 17.30
C ILE A 382 -10.90 -10.47 17.03
N PRO A 383 -11.55 -11.47 17.69
CA PRO A 383 -12.89 -11.94 17.34
C PRO A 383 -13.95 -10.84 17.38
N SER A 384 -13.96 -10.03 18.43
CA SER A 384 -14.98 -9.00 18.65
C SER A 384 -15.04 -7.94 17.54
N PHE A 385 -13.93 -7.70 16.83
CA PHE A 385 -13.86 -6.70 15.76
C PHE A 385 -14.40 -7.19 14.42
N LEU A 386 -14.58 -8.50 14.23
CA LEU A 386 -14.92 -9.12 12.95
C LEU A 386 -16.21 -9.94 12.97
N THR A 387 -17.03 -9.75 14.02
CA THR A 387 -18.29 -10.49 14.22
C THR A 387 -19.28 -10.29 13.09
N ARG A 388 -19.30 -9.11 12.46
CA ARG A 388 -20.33 -8.72 11.48
C ARG A 388 -19.90 -8.92 10.01
N VAL A 389 -18.67 -9.36 9.74
CA VAL A 389 -18.12 -9.47 8.37
C VAL A 389 -18.93 -10.38 7.46
N ASP A 390 -19.45 -11.49 7.97
CA ASP A 390 -20.20 -12.51 7.23
C ASP A 390 -21.68 -12.63 7.64
N LEU A 391 -22.17 -11.76 8.54
CA LEU A 391 -23.59 -11.73 8.84
C LEU A 391 -24.39 -11.32 7.60
N PRO A 392 -25.44 -12.08 7.24
CA PRO A 392 -26.18 -11.86 5.98
C PRO A 392 -26.74 -10.45 5.84
N ASP A 393 -27.23 -9.86 6.94
CA ASP A 393 -27.83 -8.52 6.98
C ASP A 393 -26.82 -7.38 7.24
N ARG A 394 -25.52 -7.69 7.32
CA ARG A 394 -24.42 -6.76 7.60
C ARG A 394 -23.35 -6.86 6.52
N GLY A 395 -22.24 -7.50 6.84
CA GLY A 395 -21.10 -7.62 5.92
C GLY A 395 -21.41 -8.47 4.69
N GLY A 396 -22.29 -9.48 4.81
CA GLY A 396 -22.81 -10.22 3.66
C GLY A 396 -23.52 -9.30 2.66
N ALA A 397 -24.52 -8.54 3.13
CA ALA A 397 -25.23 -7.57 2.30
C ALA A 397 -24.32 -6.50 1.70
N TRP A 398 -23.28 -6.07 2.44
CA TRP A 398 -22.32 -5.10 1.92
C TRP A 398 -21.42 -5.70 0.83
N SER A 399 -20.96 -6.94 0.99
CA SER A 399 -20.19 -7.63 -0.06
C SER A 399 -21.01 -7.85 -1.32
N GLU A 400 -22.29 -8.20 -1.19
CA GLU A 400 -23.24 -8.32 -2.32
C GLU A 400 -23.46 -6.96 -3.02
N TYR A 401 -23.61 -5.88 -2.25
CA TYR A 401 -23.69 -4.53 -2.80
C TYR A 401 -22.45 -4.18 -3.61
N LEU A 402 -21.23 -4.38 -3.08
CA LEU A 402 -19.99 -4.10 -3.80
C LEU A 402 -19.85 -4.94 -5.07
N ALA A 403 -20.23 -6.21 -5.01
CA ALA A 403 -20.21 -7.11 -6.17
C ALA A 403 -21.21 -6.66 -7.25
N SER A 404 -22.42 -6.24 -6.84
CA SER A 404 -23.45 -5.76 -7.79
C SER A 404 -23.03 -4.46 -8.48
N VAL A 405 -22.43 -3.53 -7.75
CA VAL A 405 -21.88 -2.29 -8.32
C VAL A 405 -20.79 -2.59 -9.35
N SER A 406 -19.86 -3.51 -9.03
CA SER A 406 -18.81 -3.91 -9.96
C SER A 406 -19.38 -4.55 -11.23
N ALA A 407 -20.38 -5.45 -11.08
CA ALA A 407 -21.00 -6.12 -12.21
C ALA A 407 -21.79 -5.16 -13.12
N ASP A 408 -22.51 -4.18 -12.53
CA ASP A 408 -23.23 -3.15 -13.31
C ASP A 408 -22.26 -2.26 -14.09
N LEU A 409 -21.15 -1.86 -13.48
CA LEU A 409 -20.11 -1.07 -14.15
C LEU A 409 -19.41 -1.86 -15.25
N ASP A 410 -19.13 -3.14 -15.03
CA ASP A 410 -18.57 -4.03 -16.06
C ASP A 410 -19.51 -4.16 -17.27
N ALA A 411 -20.79 -4.35 -17.03
CA ALA A 411 -21.80 -4.43 -18.09
C ALA A 411 -21.88 -3.13 -18.90
N ARG A 412 -21.84 -1.97 -18.25
CA ARG A 412 -21.84 -0.66 -18.92
C ARG A 412 -20.53 -0.40 -19.68
N ALA A 413 -19.39 -0.83 -19.13
CA ALA A 413 -18.10 -0.67 -19.79
C ALA A 413 -17.99 -1.53 -21.06
N ALA A 414 -18.66 -2.68 -21.12
CA ALA A 414 -18.68 -3.55 -22.30
C ALA A 414 -19.28 -2.87 -23.56
N ASP A 415 -20.12 -1.87 -23.39
CA ASP A 415 -20.70 -1.08 -24.48
C ASP A 415 -19.74 -0.02 -25.06
N ILE A 416 -18.59 0.20 -24.39
CA ILE A 416 -17.59 1.19 -24.84
C ILE A 416 -16.68 0.54 -25.86
N VAL A 417 -17.02 0.66 -27.14
CA VAL A 417 -16.19 0.17 -28.25
C VAL A 417 -15.47 1.34 -28.90
N ARG A 418 -14.16 1.48 -28.59
CA ARG A 418 -13.30 2.48 -29.23
C ARG A 418 -11.92 1.88 -29.53
N PRO A 419 -11.27 2.28 -30.62
CA PRO A 419 -9.89 1.88 -30.85
C PRO A 419 -8.99 2.44 -29.74
N LEU A 420 -7.98 1.68 -29.34
CA LEU A 420 -6.93 2.16 -28.45
C LEU A 420 -6.09 3.18 -29.20
N GLU A 421 -6.00 4.39 -28.68
CA GLU A 421 -5.11 5.42 -29.21
C GLU A 421 -3.70 5.26 -28.62
N ASP A 422 -2.69 5.52 -29.43
CA ASP A 422 -1.32 5.61 -28.95
C ASP A 422 -1.16 6.89 -28.11
N ARG A 423 -0.69 6.73 -26.89
CA ARG A 423 -0.50 7.82 -25.91
C ARG A 423 0.83 7.67 -25.20
N PRO A 424 1.40 8.76 -24.67
CA PRO A 424 2.57 8.69 -23.80
C PRO A 424 2.34 7.73 -22.62
N GLU A 425 3.41 7.12 -22.13
CA GLU A 425 3.36 6.23 -20.96
C GLU A 425 2.83 6.93 -19.70
N VAL A 426 3.07 8.24 -19.58
CA VAL A 426 2.58 9.08 -18.48
C VAL A 426 1.97 10.34 -19.06
N THR A 427 0.71 10.60 -18.71
CA THR A 427 -0.01 11.81 -19.10
C THR A 427 -0.57 12.49 -17.86
N LEU A 428 -0.34 13.79 -17.70
CA LEU A 428 -0.99 14.60 -16.66
C LEU A 428 -2.39 14.98 -17.20
N VAL A 429 -3.44 14.45 -16.56
CA VAL A 429 -4.82 14.60 -17.08
C VAL A 429 -5.65 15.60 -16.31
N ASP A 430 -5.26 15.91 -15.06
CA ASP A 430 -5.92 16.93 -14.25
C ASP A 430 -4.96 17.53 -13.23
N TRP A 431 -5.06 18.84 -13.06
CA TRP A 431 -4.34 19.63 -12.05
C TRP A 431 -5.03 20.96 -11.82
N ASP A 432 -4.69 21.61 -10.73
CA ASP A 432 -5.20 22.95 -10.39
C ASP A 432 -4.27 24.05 -10.93
N PRO A 433 -4.66 24.84 -11.95
CA PRO A 433 -3.81 25.92 -12.47
C PRO A 433 -3.39 26.97 -11.43
N GLU A 434 -4.16 27.14 -10.34
CA GLU A 434 -3.82 28.02 -9.22
C GLU A 434 -3.13 27.28 -8.07
N GLY A 435 -2.67 26.03 -8.28
CA GLY A 435 -2.17 25.17 -7.22
C GLY A 435 -1.05 25.80 -6.39
N GLU A 436 -0.07 26.46 -7.02
CA GLU A 436 1.00 27.16 -6.31
C GLU A 436 0.47 28.34 -5.47
N THR A 437 -0.51 29.09 -5.98
CA THR A 437 -1.15 30.19 -5.24
C THR A 437 -1.91 29.67 -4.01
N LYS A 438 -2.65 28.57 -4.16
CA LYS A 438 -3.38 27.93 -3.07
C LYS A 438 -2.45 27.31 -2.01
N VAL A 439 -1.33 26.71 -2.43
CA VAL A 439 -0.30 26.23 -1.50
C VAL A 439 0.34 27.38 -0.71
N ALA A 440 0.62 28.50 -1.38
CA ALA A 440 1.17 29.68 -0.71
C ALA A 440 0.19 30.27 0.33
N ALA A 441 -1.11 30.33 0.02
CA ALA A 441 -2.13 30.75 0.98
C ALA A 441 -2.23 29.78 2.16
N ALA A 442 -2.28 28.47 1.89
CA ALA A 442 -2.34 27.44 2.93
C ALA A 442 -1.10 27.43 3.85
N ALA A 443 0.07 27.86 3.34
CA ALA A 443 1.27 28.00 4.15
C ALA A 443 1.15 29.05 5.26
N LEU A 444 0.35 30.10 5.04
CA LEU A 444 0.11 31.18 6.00
C LEU A 444 -1.02 30.86 6.98
N TYR A 445 -1.90 29.90 6.67
CA TYR A 445 -3.15 29.68 7.39
C TYR A 445 -2.96 29.46 8.89
N ALA A 446 -2.03 28.60 9.30
CA ALA A 446 -1.78 28.32 10.72
C ALA A 446 -1.09 29.47 11.49
N ALA A 447 -0.55 30.47 10.79
CA ALA A 447 0.15 31.61 11.35
C ALA A 447 -0.66 32.92 11.20
N SER A 448 -1.93 32.83 10.78
CA SER A 448 -2.81 33.97 10.51
C SER A 448 -4.17 33.75 11.18
N ASP A 449 -4.86 34.87 11.51
CA ASP A 449 -6.24 34.86 11.99
C ASP A 449 -7.27 35.06 10.86
N LEU A 450 -6.80 35.11 9.58
CA LEU A 450 -7.67 35.31 8.42
C LEU A 450 -8.28 33.99 7.93
N PRO A 451 -9.53 34.01 7.42
CA PRO A 451 -10.14 32.89 6.71
C PRO A 451 -9.37 32.48 5.44
N ASP A 452 -9.54 31.24 4.98
CA ASP A 452 -8.83 30.66 3.81
C ASP A 452 -9.05 31.48 2.53
N ASP A 453 -10.27 31.97 2.29
CA ASP A 453 -10.64 32.77 1.12
C ASP A 453 -10.00 34.16 1.13
N GLU A 454 -9.90 34.80 2.29
CA GLU A 454 -9.22 36.10 2.44
C GLU A 454 -7.71 35.96 2.26
N LEU A 455 -7.10 34.89 2.82
CA LEU A 455 -5.68 34.58 2.60
C LEU A 455 -5.40 34.30 1.13
N LEU A 456 -6.27 33.57 0.46
CA LEU A 456 -6.14 33.28 -0.97
C LEU A 456 -6.27 34.59 -1.79
N ALA A 457 -7.22 35.46 -1.45
CA ALA A 457 -7.37 36.76 -2.08
C ALA A 457 -6.12 37.62 -1.88
N TYR A 458 -5.56 37.65 -0.67
CA TYR A 458 -4.31 38.35 -0.37
C TYR A 458 -3.14 37.81 -1.19
N VAL A 459 -2.93 36.48 -1.21
CA VAL A 459 -1.81 35.87 -1.93
C VAL A 459 -1.92 36.09 -3.46
N ARG A 460 -3.12 36.16 -4.02
CA ARG A 460 -3.32 36.53 -5.43
C ARG A 460 -2.80 37.93 -5.77
N THR A 461 -2.76 38.87 -4.80
CA THR A 461 -2.21 40.22 -4.99
C THR A 461 -0.69 40.25 -4.95
N LEU A 462 -0.04 39.22 -4.41
CA LEU A 462 1.41 39.20 -4.26
C LEU A 462 2.12 39.01 -5.61
N PRO A 463 3.31 39.56 -5.79
CA PRO A 463 4.20 39.21 -6.91
C PRO A 463 4.49 37.71 -6.96
N ALA A 464 4.79 37.17 -8.15
CA ALA A 464 5.08 35.75 -8.33
C ALA A 464 6.27 35.26 -7.47
N GLU A 465 7.28 36.14 -7.28
CA GLU A 465 8.45 35.80 -6.45
C GLU A 465 8.08 35.67 -4.98
N ASP A 466 7.22 36.52 -4.45
CA ASP A 466 6.76 36.43 -3.06
C ASP A 466 5.91 35.18 -2.83
N ARG A 467 5.03 34.81 -3.78
CA ARG A 467 4.31 33.53 -3.74
C ARG A 467 5.28 32.34 -3.73
N SER A 468 6.29 32.38 -4.59
CA SER A 468 7.33 31.36 -4.63
C SER A 468 8.13 31.29 -3.32
N ALA A 469 8.41 32.43 -2.70
CA ALA A 469 9.08 32.49 -1.40
C ALA A 469 8.25 31.82 -0.29
N LEU A 470 6.93 32.01 -0.28
CA LEU A 470 6.03 31.31 0.65
C LEU A 470 6.04 29.79 0.46
N ILE A 471 6.03 29.32 -0.79
CA ILE A 471 6.09 27.88 -1.09
C ILE A 471 7.44 27.30 -0.65
N ARG A 472 8.56 28.00 -0.92
CA ARG A 472 9.89 27.59 -0.44
C ARG A 472 9.97 27.56 1.08
N ALA A 473 9.36 28.52 1.76
CA ALA A 473 9.28 28.52 3.23
C ALA A 473 8.47 27.34 3.76
N ALA A 474 7.34 26.99 3.10
CA ALA A 474 6.53 25.84 3.47
C ALA A 474 7.25 24.49 3.22
N ALA A 475 8.10 24.41 2.20
CA ALA A 475 8.95 23.25 1.94
C ALA A 475 10.10 23.15 2.96
N GLY A 476 10.60 24.30 3.40
CA GLY A 476 11.71 24.41 4.35
C GLY A 476 13.07 23.98 3.77
N THR A 477 14.10 24.09 4.59
CA THR A 477 15.43 23.55 4.24
C THR A 477 15.45 22.05 4.51
N ARG A 478 15.50 21.27 3.43
CA ARG A 478 15.42 19.81 3.49
C ARG A 478 16.81 19.19 3.33
N GLY A 479 17.31 18.54 4.37
CA GLY A 479 18.60 17.85 4.36
C GLY A 479 18.57 16.48 3.67
N ASN A 480 17.40 15.84 3.58
CA ASN A 480 17.18 14.57 2.89
C ASN A 480 15.71 14.38 2.52
N ARG A 481 15.41 13.34 1.71
CA ARG A 481 14.05 13.04 1.24
C ARG A 481 13.04 12.69 2.36
N ARG A 482 13.49 12.37 3.57
CA ARG A 482 12.61 12.07 4.73
C ARG A 482 12.10 13.33 5.42
N HIS A 483 12.74 14.46 5.21
CA HIS A 483 12.22 15.76 5.63
C HIS A 483 11.01 16.11 4.75
N LYS A 484 9.82 15.70 5.17
CA LYS A 484 8.60 15.94 4.40
C LYS A 484 8.09 17.35 4.63
N PRO A 485 7.62 18.06 3.59
CA PRO A 485 7.00 19.36 3.75
C PRO A 485 5.70 19.26 4.56
N GLY A 486 5.25 20.41 5.09
CA GLY A 486 4.01 20.54 5.85
C GLY A 486 2.75 20.29 5.01
N ARG A 487 1.58 20.28 5.69
CA ARG A 487 0.28 19.97 5.07
C ARG A 487 -0.21 21.03 4.09
N ALA A 488 0.37 22.22 4.04
CA ALA A 488 0.08 23.21 3.00
C ALA A 488 0.22 22.62 1.57
N MET A 489 1.18 21.70 1.36
CA MET A 489 1.34 20.99 0.09
C MET A 489 0.18 20.03 -0.27
N GLU A 490 -0.72 19.73 0.65
CA GLU A 490 -1.93 18.95 0.37
C GLU A 490 -3.03 19.79 -0.33
N ARG A 491 -2.82 21.11 -0.49
CA ARG A 491 -3.83 22.04 -1.05
C ARG A 491 -3.93 21.97 -2.59
N THR A 492 -3.01 21.31 -3.27
CA THR A 492 -3.07 21.06 -4.71
C THR A 492 -2.81 19.57 -5.02
N SER A 493 -3.40 19.08 -6.10
CA SER A 493 -3.32 17.67 -6.52
C SER A 493 -2.99 17.56 -8.00
N TYR A 494 -2.56 16.36 -8.39
CA TYR A 494 -2.21 15.97 -9.75
C TYR A 494 -2.79 14.60 -10.05
N ARG A 495 -3.46 14.46 -11.20
CA ARG A 495 -3.97 13.19 -11.68
C ARG A 495 -3.21 12.77 -12.94
N PHE A 496 -2.57 11.62 -12.87
CA PHE A 496 -1.82 11.02 -13.97
C PHE A 496 -2.54 9.78 -14.49
N ASP A 497 -2.68 9.65 -15.80
CA ASP A 497 -2.95 8.38 -16.49
C ASP A 497 -1.61 7.76 -16.85
N VAL A 498 -1.41 6.49 -16.49
CA VAL A 498 -0.14 5.78 -16.65
C VAL A 498 -0.37 4.46 -17.38
N LEU A 499 0.47 4.18 -18.36
CA LEU A 499 0.56 2.90 -19.05
C LEU A 499 1.96 2.33 -18.88
N SER A 500 2.14 1.37 -17.98
CA SER A 500 3.44 0.76 -17.70
C SER A 500 3.36 -0.75 -17.65
N ASP A 501 4.53 -1.42 -17.68
CA ASP A 501 4.59 -2.84 -17.38
C ASP A 501 4.01 -3.16 -15.98
N TYR A 502 3.41 -4.35 -15.84
CA TYR A 502 2.78 -4.76 -14.58
C TYR A 502 3.80 -4.84 -13.43
N GLY A 503 5.06 -5.15 -13.75
CA GLY A 503 6.13 -5.15 -12.75
C GLY A 503 6.39 -3.77 -12.13
N ALA A 504 6.36 -2.69 -12.91
CA ALA A 504 6.48 -1.31 -12.43
C ALA A 504 5.23 -0.85 -11.66
N PHE A 505 4.02 -1.18 -12.17
CA PHE A 505 2.76 -0.91 -11.50
C PHE A 505 2.74 -1.45 -10.07
N ARG A 506 3.17 -2.71 -9.84
CA ARG A 506 3.21 -3.34 -8.53
C ARG A 506 4.01 -2.55 -7.49
N ASP A 507 5.08 -1.87 -7.92
CA ASP A 507 5.89 -1.04 -7.04
C ASP A 507 5.23 0.31 -6.73
N LEU A 508 4.50 0.90 -7.68
CA LEU A 508 3.80 2.18 -7.52
C LEU A 508 2.49 2.03 -6.75
N GLN A 509 1.78 0.92 -6.93
CA GLN A 509 0.51 0.63 -6.26
C GLN A 509 0.63 0.58 -4.73
N ARG A 510 1.82 0.30 -4.19
CA ARG A 510 2.06 0.23 -2.73
C ARG A 510 2.09 1.59 -2.02
N HIS A 511 1.97 2.71 -2.73
CA HIS A 511 1.79 4.02 -2.12
C HIS A 511 0.35 4.18 -1.63
N ARG A 512 0.17 4.52 -0.34
CA ARG A 512 -1.13 4.50 0.35
C ARG A 512 -1.82 5.86 0.41
N MET A 513 -1.06 6.97 0.35
CA MET A 513 -1.59 8.32 0.53
C MET A 513 -2.00 8.97 -0.80
N LEU A 514 -2.46 8.14 -1.74
CA LEU A 514 -2.96 8.55 -3.04
C LEU A 514 -4.22 7.76 -3.40
N THR A 515 -4.91 8.17 -4.46
CA THR A 515 -5.98 7.38 -5.08
C THR A 515 -5.40 6.70 -6.32
N ILE A 516 -5.53 5.39 -6.38
CA ILE A 516 -5.09 4.58 -7.52
C ILE A 516 -6.18 3.58 -7.88
N GLU A 517 -6.49 3.53 -9.17
CA GLU A 517 -7.35 2.50 -9.76
C GLU A 517 -6.69 2.02 -11.04
N TRP A 518 -6.88 0.75 -11.36
CA TRP A 518 -6.28 0.11 -12.50
C TRP A 518 -7.27 -0.74 -13.30
N GLN A 519 -7.01 -0.82 -14.58
CA GLN A 519 -7.73 -1.69 -15.49
C GLN A 519 -7.30 -3.15 -15.30
N ARG A 520 -8.09 -4.09 -15.81
CA ARG A 520 -7.69 -5.50 -15.82
C ARG A 520 -6.41 -5.68 -16.63
N LEU A 521 -5.49 -6.46 -16.10
CA LEU A 521 -4.27 -6.83 -16.81
C LEU A 521 -4.65 -7.68 -18.02
N SER A 522 -4.18 -7.27 -19.20
CA SER A 522 -4.46 -7.94 -20.47
C SER A 522 -3.26 -7.87 -21.41
N THR A 523 -3.34 -8.52 -22.54
CA THR A 523 -2.33 -8.47 -23.59
C THR A 523 -2.54 -7.33 -24.59
N GLN A 524 -3.62 -6.54 -24.47
CA GLN A 524 -4.09 -5.55 -25.43
C GLN A 524 -3.14 -4.34 -25.59
N HIS A 525 -2.38 -3.99 -24.55
CA HIS A 525 -1.49 -2.83 -24.55
C HIS A 525 -0.06 -3.16 -24.96
N GLY A 526 0.21 -4.40 -25.45
CA GLY A 526 1.55 -4.86 -25.73
C GLY A 526 2.41 -5.02 -24.46
N TYR A 527 3.69 -5.22 -24.65
CA TYR A 527 4.65 -5.47 -23.56
C TYR A 527 5.92 -4.64 -23.71
N VAL A 528 6.69 -4.54 -22.64
CA VAL A 528 8.01 -3.88 -22.60
C VAL A 528 9.09 -4.94 -22.66
N THR A 529 10.04 -4.80 -23.57
CA THR A 529 11.25 -5.63 -23.65
C THR A 529 12.43 -4.80 -23.13
N PRO A 530 13.08 -5.19 -22.02
CA PRO A 530 14.31 -4.53 -21.58
C PRO A 530 15.43 -4.67 -22.62
N ASP A 531 16.23 -3.62 -22.82
CA ASP A 531 17.35 -3.62 -23.77
C ASP A 531 18.33 -4.79 -23.50
N ALA A 532 18.55 -5.09 -22.24
CA ALA A 532 19.42 -6.18 -21.78
C ALA A 532 19.00 -7.59 -22.31
N ILE A 533 17.76 -7.79 -22.74
CA ILE A 533 17.29 -9.07 -23.28
C ILE A 533 18.07 -9.46 -24.54
N ALA A 534 18.37 -8.49 -25.41
CA ALA A 534 19.21 -8.72 -26.58
C ALA A 534 20.66 -9.03 -26.19
N ASP A 535 21.23 -8.31 -25.24
CA ASP A 535 22.60 -8.47 -24.77
C ASP A 535 22.84 -9.85 -24.14
N ILE A 536 21.85 -10.35 -23.39
CA ILE A 536 21.88 -11.70 -22.77
C ILE A 536 21.67 -12.80 -23.85
N GLY A 537 21.25 -12.44 -25.07
CA GLY A 537 20.87 -13.38 -26.12
C GLY A 537 19.55 -14.10 -25.84
N ALA A 538 18.61 -13.45 -25.16
CA ALA A 538 17.35 -14.01 -24.71
C ALA A 538 16.13 -13.59 -25.56
N THR A 539 16.33 -12.83 -26.67
CA THR A 539 15.23 -12.26 -27.47
C THR A 539 14.23 -13.31 -27.93
N ALA A 540 14.68 -14.38 -28.58
CA ALA A 540 13.78 -15.41 -29.08
C ALA A 540 12.99 -16.12 -27.95
N ALA A 541 13.65 -16.37 -26.81
CA ALA A 541 12.99 -16.96 -25.65
C ALA A 541 11.98 -15.99 -25.00
N TRP A 542 12.28 -14.70 -25.00
CA TRP A 542 11.38 -13.65 -24.54
C TRP A 542 10.12 -13.59 -25.40
N ASP A 543 10.29 -13.49 -26.71
CA ASP A 543 9.19 -13.38 -27.66
C ASP A 543 8.30 -14.63 -27.63
N GLU A 544 8.90 -15.84 -27.56
CA GLU A 544 8.15 -17.09 -27.40
C GLU A 544 7.30 -17.10 -26.14
N VAL A 545 7.83 -16.67 -24.99
CA VAL A 545 7.07 -16.56 -23.73
C VAL A 545 5.92 -15.59 -23.89
N MET A 546 6.14 -14.41 -24.50
CA MET A 546 5.08 -13.40 -24.69
C MET A 546 3.97 -13.93 -25.60
N GLU A 547 4.30 -14.52 -26.74
CA GLU A 547 3.33 -15.05 -27.70
C GLU A 547 2.53 -16.23 -27.13
N ARG A 548 3.22 -17.16 -26.49
CA ARG A 548 2.59 -18.35 -25.90
C ARG A 548 1.61 -17.99 -24.80
N THR A 549 2.01 -17.09 -23.90
CA THR A 549 1.16 -16.63 -22.81
C THR A 549 0.00 -15.75 -23.29
N ALA A 550 0.19 -14.93 -24.32
CA ALA A 550 -0.89 -14.17 -24.95
C ALA A 550 -1.94 -15.10 -25.59
N THR A 551 -1.49 -16.14 -26.28
CA THR A 551 -2.38 -17.15 -26.88
C THR A 551 -3.23 -17.83 -25.82
N LEU A 552 -2.61 -18.26 -24.71
CA LEU A 552 -3.33 -18.84 -23.58
C LEU A 552 -4.30 -17.85 -22.93
N ALA A 553 -3.86 -16.63 -22.65
CA ALA A 553 -4.69 -15.58 -22.03
C ALA A 553 -5.93 -15.30 -22.87
N ASN A 554 -5.78 -15.13 -24.19
CA ASN A 554 -6.90 -14.92 -25.12
C ASN A 554 -7.89 -16.09 -25.14
N ARG A 555 -7.38 -17.33 -25.02
CA ARG A 555 -8.24 -18.53 -24.92
C ARG A 555 -9.00 -18.55 -23.59
N ILE A 556 -8.33 -18.25 -22.48
CA ILE A 556 -8.98 -18.17 -21.18
C ILE A 556 -10.04 -17.05 -21.20
N GLU A 557 -9.71 -15.89 -21.73
CA GLU A 557 -10.66 -14.77 -21.85
C GLU A 557 -11.92 -15.16 -22.62
N ARG A 558 -11.76 -15.85 -23.73
CA ARG A 558 -12.88 -16.30 -24.58
C ARG A 558 -13.82 -17.28 -23.87
N PHE A 559 -13.33 -18.18 -23.03
CA PHE A 559 -14.09 -19.26 -22.44
C PHE A 559 -14.44 -19.07 -20.96
N HIS A 560 -13.65 -18.28 -20.23
CA HIS A 560 -13.76 -18.05 -18.77
C HIS A 560 -13.78 -16.57 -18.39
N GLY A 561 -13.72 -15.66 -19.36
CA GLY A 561 -13.76 -14.22 -19.15
C GLY A 561 -12.40 -13.57 -18.83
N SER A 562 -12.35 -12.26 -19.01
CA SER A 562 -11.15 -11.43 -18.86
C SER A 562 -10.59 -11.46 -17.43
N VAL A 563 -11.43 -11.72 -16.44
CA VAL A 563 -11.03 -11.75 -15.03
C VAL A 563 -10.05 -12.90 -14.75
N ALA A 564 -10.35 -14.12 -15.23
CA ALA A 564 -9.49 -15.28 -15.08
C ALA A 564 -8.25 -15.24 -16.00
N ALA A 565 -8.36 -14.58 -17.16
CA ALA A 565 -7.27 -14.48 -18.13
C ALA A 565 -6.03 -13.74 -17.57
N GLN A 566 -6.22 -12.83 -16.61
CA GLN A 566 -5.14 -12.06 -15.98
C GLN A 566 -4.01 -12.94 -15.42
N TYR A 567 -4.34 -14.13 -14.91
CA TYR A 567 -3.33 -15.04 -14.34
C TYR A 567 -2.27 -15.49 -15.34
N ALA A 568 -2.65 -15.61 -16.62
CA ALA A 568 -1.72 -16.05 -17.66
C ALA A 568 -0.83 -14.94 -18.21
N VAL A 569 -1.10 -13.67 -17.88
CA VAL A 569 -0.39 -12.52 -18.48
C VAL A 569 0.92 -12.22 -17.75
N PRO A 570 2.09 -12.19 -18.44
CA PRO A 570 3.38 -11.86 -17.87
C PRO A 570 3.51 -10.42 -17.35
N PHE A 571 4.44 -10.20 -16.42
CA PHE A 571 4.71 -8.86 -15.86
C PHE A 571 5.21 -7.84 -16.88
N ALA A 572 5.78 -8.28 -18.00
CA ALA A 572 6.20 -7.38 -19.08
C ALA A 572 5.03 -6.71 -19.79
N TYR A 573 3.83 -7.32 -19.77
CA TYR A 573 2.65 -6.70 -20.38
C TYR A 573 2.24 -5.43 -19.66
N ARG A 574 1.80 -4.45 -20.45
CA ARG A 574 1.40 -3.15 -19.93
C ARG A 574 0.02 -3.19 -19.33
N ILE A 575 -0.13 -2.47 -18.23
CA ILE A 575 -1.41 -2.22 -17.55
C ILE A 575 -1.64 -0.71 -17.49
N ARG A 576 -2.90 -0.30 -17.69
CA ARG A 576 -3.31 1.10 -17.54
C ARG A 576 -3.90 1.33 -16.16
N TYR A 577 -3.49 2.43 -15.53
CA TYR A 577 -3.99 2.87 -14.23
C TYR A 577 -3.88 4.39 -14.11
N TYR A 578 -4.66 4.97 -13.21
CA TYR A 578 -4.43 6.36 -12.84
C TYR A 578 -3.90 6.47 -11.42
N ILE A 579 -3.13 7.52 -11.19
CA ILE A 579 -2.68 7.96 -9.87
C ILE A 579 -3.16 9.40 -9.68
N ASP A 580 -3.93 9.61 -8.60
CA ASP A 580 -4.34 10.93 -8.14
C ASP A 580 -3.72 11.18 -6.76
N MET A 581 -2.85 12.21 -6.66
CA MET A 581 -2.09 12.49 -5.45
C MET A 581 -1.93 13.99 -5.23
N ASN A 582 -1.99 14.43 -3.97
CA ASN A 582 -1.64 15.81 -3.65
C ASN A 582 -0.11 16.04 -3.75
N ALA A 583 0.29 17.31 -3.76
CA ALA A 583 1.70 17.63 -3.93
C ALA A 583 2.56 17.06 -2.79
N ARG A 584 2.05 16.94 -1.55
CA ARG A 584 2.81 16.35 -0.44
C ARG A 584 3.13 14.87 -0.66
N GLU A 585 2.18 14.08 -1.19
CA GLU A 585 2.45 12.70 -1.60
C GLU A 585 3.35 12.64 -2.85
N ALA A 586 3.26 13.61 -3.77
CA ALA A 586 4.17 13.72 -4.89
C ALA A 586 5.64 13.85 -4.42
N PHE A 587 5.92 14.65 -3.39
CA PHE A 587 7.25 14.66 -2.74
C PHE A 587 7.69 13.28 -2.27
N HIS A 588 6.77 12.52 -1.68
CA HIS A 588 7.09 11.18 -1.19
C HIS A 588 7.35 10.19 -2.32
N LEU A 589 6.39 10.06 -3.22
CA LEU A 589 6.42 9.08 -4.30
C LEU A 589 7.59 9.36 -5.26
N LEU A 590 7.69 10.59 -5.76
CA LEU A 590 8.63 10.92 -6.83
C LEU A 590 10.08 10.87 -6.34
N GLU A 591 10.35 11.37 -5.12
CA GLU A 591 11.68 11.31 -4.53
C GLU A 591 12.09 9.89 -4.10
N LEU A 592 11.14 9.03 -3.71
CA LEU A 592 11.43 7.64 -3.39
C LEU A 592 11.64 6.80 -4.65
N ARG A 593 10.74 6.93 -5.64
CA ARG A 593 10.73 6.05 -6.81
C ARG A 593 11.74 6.43 -7.89
N SER A 594 12.29 7.64 -7.86
CA SER A 594 13.41 8.04 -8.73
C SER A 594 14.78 7.62 -8.21
N GLN A 595 14.91 7.11 -6.97
CA GLN A 595 16.21 6.76 -6.38
C GLN A 595 17.00 5.77 -7.24
N PRO A 596 18.37 5.85 -7.24
CA PRO A 596 19.22 5.02 -8.10
C PRO A 596 19.03 3.51 -7.94
N SER A 597 18.74 3.03 -6.72
CA SER A 597 18.48 1.60 -6.43
C SER A 597 17.13 1.10 -6.96
N GLY A 598 16.29 1.99 -7.50
CA GLY A 598 14.98 1.67 -8.06
C GLY A 598 15.07 0.94 -9.41
N HIS A 599 14.00 0.20 -9.76
CA HIS A 599 13.88 -0.40 -11.09
C HIS A 599 13.75 0.68 -12.16
N PRO A 600 14.46 0.58 -13.31
CA PRO A 600 14.44 1.61 -14.36
C PRO A 600 13.04 2.02 -14.81
N GLY A 601 12.10 1.06 -14.96
CA GLY A 601 10.74 1.31 -15.43
C GLY A 601 9.99 2.31 -14.54
N TYR A 602 9.86 2.05 -13.23
CA TYR A 602 9.13 3.00 -12.38
C TYR A 602 9.93 4.27 -12.05
N ARG A 603 11.27 4.24 -12.16
CA ARG A 603 12.09 5.46 -12.04
C ARG A 603 11.76 6.44 -13.15
N LYS A 604 11.68 5.94 -14.41
CA LYS A 604 11.29 6.74 -15.57
C LYS A 604 9.91 7.39 -15.36
N ILE A 605 8.91 6.61 -14.90
CA ILE A 605 7.57 7.11 -14.60
C ILE A 605 7.62 8.26 -13.58
N ALA A 606 8.34 8.08 -12.47
CA ALA A 606 8.48 9.12 -11.45
C ALA A 606 9.18 10.38 -11.98
N GLN A 607 10.20 10.22 -12.81
CA GLN A 607 10.89 11.34 -13.49
C GLN A 607 9.98 12.08 -14.46
N ASP A 608 9.16 11.35 -15.23
CA ASP A 608 8.22 11.94 -16.18
C ASP A 608 7.09 12.69 -15.44
N MET A 609 6.52 12.12 -14.37
CA MET A 609 5.56 12.83 -13.52
C MET A 609 6.13 14.14 -12.96
N HIS A 610 7.39 14.13 -12.50
CA HIS A 610 8.04 15.35 -12.01
C HIS A 610 8.20 16.41 -13.10
N ARG A 611 8.60 16.00 -14.34
CA ARG A 611 8.68 16.91 -15.49
C ARG A 611 7.33 17.51 -15.82
N LEU A 612 6.26 16.70 -15.84
CA LEU A 612 4.90 17.15 -16.13
C LEU A 612 4.38 18.13 -15.07
N ILE A 613 4.65 17.92 -13.80
CA ILE A 613 4.34 18.90 -12.74
C ILE A 613 5.04 20.24 -12.99
N ARG A 614 6.32 20.19 -13.38
CA ARG A 614 7.11 21.42 -13.64
C ARG A 614 6.67 22.16 -14.91
N ASP A 615 6.48 21.42 -16.00
CA ASP A 615 6.39 21.98 -17.35
C ASP A 615 4.94 22.13 -17.82
N GLU A 616 4.09 21.13 -17.61
CA GLU A 616 2.70 21.13 -18.07
C GLU A 616 1.78 21.79 -17.06
N ALA A 617 1.84 21.39 -15.77
CA ALA A 617 1.09 22.08 -14.72
C ALA A 617 1.64 23.49 -14.46
N GLY A 618 2.88 23.77 -14.81
CA GLY A 618 3.55 25.06 -14.54
C GLY A 618 3.92 25.26 -13.07
N HIS A 619 3.82 24.23 -12.22
CA HIS A 619 4.12 24.30 -10.79
C HIS A 619 5.62 24.20 -10.52
N ARG A 620 6.36 25.16 -11.03
CA ARG A 620 7.83 25.16 -11.05
C ARG A 620 8.43 25.26 -9.66
N THR A 621 7.82 26.02 -8.76
CA THR A 621 8.35 26.19 -7.40
C THR A 621 8.17 24.91 -6.58
N ILE A 622 7.00 24.25 -6.70
CA ILE A 622 6.72 22.96 -6.05
C ILE A 622 7.67 21.89 -6.59
N ALA A 623 7.81 21.79 -7.91
CA ALA A 623 8.71 20.83 -8.54
C ALA A 623 10.18 21.07 -8.14
N HIS A 624 10.63 22.31 -8.10
CA HIS A 624 12.00 22.64 -7.67
C HIS A 624 12.24 22.28 -6.19
N ALA A 625 11.23 22.39 -5.34
CA ALA A 625 11.33 21.98 -3.94
C ALA A 625 11.41 20.45 -3.76
N MET A 626 11.05 19.64 -4.77
CA MET A 626 11.27 18.18 -4.82
C MET A 626 12.73 17.85 -5.20
N GLN A 627 13.68 18.44 -4.48
CA GLN A 627 15.12 18.46 -4.82
C GLN A 627 15.81 17.08 -4.79
N PHE A 628 15.14 16.05 -4.27
CA PHE A 628 15.68 14.69 -4.18
C PHE A 628 15.13 13.76 -5.28
N VAL A 629 14.40 14.30 -6.27
CA VAL A 629 14.06 13.55 -7.48
C VAL A 629 15.31 13.37 -8.32
N ASP A 630 15.73 12.12 -8.52
CA ASP A 630 16.91 11.78 -9.31
C ASP A 630 16.53 11.56 -10.78
N HIS A 631 17.09 12.38 -11.68
CA HIS A 631 16.88 12.32 -13.13
C HIS A 631 17.98 11.60 -13.90
N ASN A 632 19.01 11.09 -13.22
CA ASN A 632 20.10 10.40 -13.88
C ASN A 632 19.70 8.97 -14.30
N THR A 633 20.45 8.37 -15.18
CA THR A 633 20.39 6.95 -15.56
C THR A 633 21.56 6.21 -14.92
N TYR A 634 21.37 4.93 -14.61
CA TYR A 634 22.37 4.10 -13.95
C TYR A 634 22.31 2.67 -14.48
N ASP A 635 23.45 2.07 -14.73
CA ASP A 635 23.54 0.67 -15.17
C ASP A 635 23.49 -0.31 -13.98
N LEU A 636 24.22 -0.01 -12.91
CA LEU A 636 24.31 -0.84 -11.70
C LEU A 636 24.45 0.03 -10.44
N ALA A 637 23.52 0.96 -10.27
CA ALA A 637 23.56 2.00 -9.23
C ALA A 637 23.82 1.47 -7.82
N ARG A 638 23.27 0.31 -7.50
CA ARG A 638 23.40 -0.28 -6.18
C ARG A 638 24.85 -0.68 -5.87
N LEU A 639 25.56 -1.29 -6.81
CA LEU A 639 26.96 -1.65 -6.63
C LEU A 639 27.84 -0.39 -6.50
N GLU A 640 27.51 0.64 -7.29
CA GLU A 640 28.21 1.93 -7.20
C GLU A 640 27.98 2.62 -5.85
N GLU A 641 26.76 2.56 -5.32
CA GLU A 641 26.44 3.14 -4.01
C GLU A 641 27.17 2.41 -2.89
N GLU A 642 27.20 1.07 -2.89
CA GLU A 642 27.95 0.28 -1.93
C GLU A 642 29.47 0.52 -2.04
N ARG A 643 30.00 0.64 -3.25
CA ARG A 643 31.41 1.01 -3.47
C ARG A 643 31.74 2.39 -2.90
N ARG A 644 30.87 3.38 -3.13
CA ARG A 644 31.02 4.73 -2.54
C ARG A 644 30.97 4.69 -1.02
N LEU A 645 30.09 3.85 -0.46
CA LEU A 645 29.97 3.66 0.98
C LEU A 645 31.24 3.02 1.56
N ALA A 646 31.72 1.94 0.95
CA ALA A 646 32.97 1.27 1.36
C ALA A 646 34.16 2.24 1.28
N ALA A 647 34.28 3.03 0.20
CA ALA A 647 35.32 4.04 0.06
C ALA A 647 35.25 5.12 1.17
N ARG A 648 34.05 5.57 1.55
CA ARG A 648 33.86 6.53 2.65
C ARG A 648 34.24 5.92 4.00
N ARG A 649 33.89 4.64 4.27
CA ARG A 649 34.29 3.92 5.50
C ARG A 649 35.79 3.77 5.57
N ALA A 650 36.44 3.34 4.49
CA ALA A 650 37.89 3.24 4.41
C ALA A 650 38.59 4.59 4.65
N ALA A 651 38.06 5.68 4.08
CA ALA A 651 38.57 7.04 4.30
C ALA A 651 38.44 7.52 5.77
N ARG A 652 37.52 6.92 6.54
CA ARG A 652 37.32 7.17 7.98
C ARG A 652 38.04 6.17 8.88
N GLY A 653 38.83 5.26 8.32
CA GLY A 653 39.57 4.23 9.08
C GLY A 653 38.69 3.12 9.68
N ILE A 654 37.43 2.99 9.19
CA ILE A 654 36.52 1.92 9.60
C ILE A 654 36.75 0.74 8.65
N THR A 655 37.43 -0.31 9.16
CA THR A 655 37.56 -1.58 8.43
C THR A 655 36.45 -2.52 8.83
N ASP A 656 35.74 -3.08 7.84
CA ASP A 656 34.80 -4.20 8.07
C ASP A 656 35.67 -5.44 8.42
N GLU A 657 35.73 -5.84 9.69
CA GLU A 657 36.16 -7.18 10.10
C GLU A 657 35.06 -8.20 9.86
#